data_24275cacc29601f5f7026e7aac7f9237
#
_entry.id   24275cacc29601f5f7026e7aac7f9237
#
_cell.length_a   1.000
_cell.length_b   1.000
_cell.length_c   1.000
_cell.angle_alpha   90.00
_cell.angle_beta   90.00
_cell.angle_gamma   90.00
#
_symmetry.space_group_name_H-M   'P 1'
#
loop_
_entity.id
_entity.type
_entity.pdbx_description
1 polymer ?
#
loop_
_entity_poly.entity_id
_entity_poly.type
_entity_poly.pdbx_seq_one_letter_code
_entity_poly.pdbx_strand_id
1 'polypeptide(L)'
;MEQKAFTRFNDEGVLILTLDVPGEKVNTLGQGMIAEFEAILDEIGEDDSVKAVVIRSGKPDNFIAGADIKEFTRISSAEEGEALSRAGHAIFDKLESARVPVVAAINGTCLGGGTELSLACRYRVATDDPKTSIGLPEVMLGLIPGAGGSNRLPRLVGLVKSLDMILTGRALRASRALKAGVVDEVCPRPILLDVATRAARGLAEGRLKPRRAGIPLKERLLRPVIFKKARASVIKKTGGHYPAPLEAIDVVRRGTATSLAEGLEIEARAFGRLSAGNVSRALVSVFFATQEIKKDAGYPKGTPARDVEKLGVLGAGLMGAGIAGAASTVGVRVRMKDATNEALGRGLKYVRGTLEERRKRRSLTRLDVGQRLDRISPTLDYRGFGRADLIIEAVFEDLQLKRRVLAETEAATAEECVFASNTSSIPIAEIAKGCRRPSRVLGMHFFSPVHKMPLLEVIATPETAPEALATAVGFGRRIGKHVIVVRDGPGFYTTRALSPYLNEAVWLLTEGAAVEDIDRAMTAFGYPVGPVTLLDEVGLDVAAKIGKVLVQHFGDRMALPPATDTMVADGRLGRKSKKGFYTYDGRKKKRVDETVYSLLPDGTKRRSVATRDVQDRLVFAFLNEAVLCLQDGVLRSPRDGDVGAIFGLGFPPFLGGPFRYLDRMGAGAAVGQLEKLRGIHGARFRPAAMLEDMAREGRSFHAA
;
A
#
# COMPACT_ATOMS: atom_id res chain seq x y z
N MET A 1 -35.66 -3.48 18.65
CA MET A 1 -35.71 -4.42 17.51
C MET A 1 -34.35 -4.33 16.81
N GLU A 2 -33.63 -5.42 16.73
CA GLU A 2 -32.40 -5.49 15.91
C GLU A 2 -32.76 -5.18 14.47
N GLN A 3 -32.10 -4.21 13.85
CA GLN A 3 -32.32 -3.86 12.46
C GLN A 3 -31.79 -5.00 11.59
N LYS A 4 -32.67 -5.65 10.81
CA LYS A 4 -32.32 -6.74 9.90
C LYS A 4 -31.43 -6.23 8.78
N ALA A 5 -30.43 -7.05 8.40
CA ALA A 5 -29.54 -6.77 7.26
C ALA A 5 -30.20 -7.09 5.92
N PHE A 6 -31.22 -7.96 5.90
CA PHE A 6 -31.91 -8.34 4.66
C PHE A 6 -33.35 -7.81 4.61
N THR A 7 -33.72 -7.27 3.45
CA THR A 7 -35.12 -7.07 3.07
C THR A 7 -35.50 -8.07 1.98
N ARG A 8 -36.77 -8.49 1.99
CA ARG A 8 -37.31 -9.56 1.11
C ARG A 8 -38.45 -9.03 0.27
N PHE A 9 -38.45 -9.39 -1.01
CA PHE A 9 -39.54 -9.11 -1.94
C PHE A 9 -39.73 -10.30 -2.86
N ASN A 10 -40.96 -10.83 -2.97
CA ASN A 10 -41.29 -11.93 -3.89
C ASN A 10 -41.89 -11.37 -5.17
N ASP A 11 -41.22 -11.65 -6.30
CA ASP A 11 -41.64 -11.28 -7.64
C ASP A 11 -41.99 -12.56 -8.42
N GLU A 12 -43.28 -12.95 -8.35
CA GLU A 12 -43.86 -14.10 -9.05
C GLU A 12 -42.99 -15.41 -8.85
N GLY A 13 -42.66 -15.72 -7.61
CA GLY A 13 -41.85 -16.88 -7.24
C GLY A 13 -40.35 -16.66 -7.28
N VAL A 14 -39.87 -15.49 -7.65
CA VAL A 14 -38.46 -15.12 -7.48
C VAL A 14 -38.31 -14.29 -6.22
N LEU A 15 -37.67 -14.83 -5.20
CA LEU A 15 -37.39 -14.13 -3.96
C LEU A 15 -36.16 -13.22 -4.14
N ILE A 16 -36.35 -11.92 -4.03
CA ILE A 16 -35.30 -10.91 -4.09
C ILE A 16 -34.84 -10.60 -2.66
N LEU A 17 -33.61 -10.99 -2.34
CA LEU A 17 -32.93 -10.69 -1.08
C LEU A 17 -32.04 -9.47 -1.27
N THR A 18 -32.40 -8.35 -0.64
CA THR A 18 -31.58 -7.14 -0.68
C THR A 18 -30.80 -7.01 0.62
N LEU A 19 -29.48 -7.15 0.54
CA LEU A 19 -28.55 -6.96 1.65
C LEU A 19 -28.20 -5.49 1.82
N ASP A 20 -28.47 -4.94 3.00
CA ASP A 20 -28.15 -3.57 3.38
C ASP A 20 -27.82 -3.50 4.88
N VAL A 21 -26.55 -3.74 5.24
CA VAL A 21 -26.11 -3.74 6.64
C VAL A 21 -26.34 -2.37 7.25
N PRO A 22 -27.19 -2.27 8.30
CA PRO A 22 -27.59 -0.98 8.88
C PRO A 22 -26.40 -0.19 9.44
N GLY A 23 -26.37 1.12 9.20
CA GLY A 23 -25.36 2.04 9.72
C GLY A 23 -23.97 1.93 9.05
N GLU A 24 -23.72 0.89 8.23
CA GLU A 24 -22.44 0.70 7.56
C GLU A 24 -22.45 1.27 6.13
N LYS A 25 -21.32 1.81 5.70
CA LYS A 25 -21.16 2.34 4.33
C LYS A 25 -21.04 1.23 3.27
N VAL A 26 -20.64 0.04 3.68
CA VAL A 26 -20.44 -1.14 2.84
C VAL A 26 -21.00 -2.37 3.53
N ASN A 27 -21.45 -3.35 2.76
CA ASN A 27 -21.83 -4.65 3.30
C ASN A 27 -20.60 -5.50 3.56
N THR A 28 -20.51 -6.08 4.76
CA THR A 28 -19.51 -7.07 5.15
C THR A 28 -20.19 -8.32 5.70
N LEU A 29 -19.53 -9.46 5.60
CA LEU A 29 -20.00 -10.71 6.18
C LEU A 29 -19.56 -10.79 7.65
N GLY A 30 -20.38 -10.24 8.55
CA GLY A 30 -20.21 -10.37 10.00
C GLY A 30 -21.16 -11.43 10.58
N GLN A 31 -20.90 -11.88 11.81
CA GLN A 31 -21.62 -12.99 12.44
C GLN A 31 -23.16 -12.81 12.46
N GLY A 32 -23.66 -11.61 12.81
CA GLY A 32 -25.10 -11.34 12.85
C GLY A 32 -25.77 -11.45 11.48
N MET A 33 -25.12 -10.92 10.41
CA MET A 33 -25.64 -11.02 9.05
C MET A 33 -25.60 -12.47 8.55
N ILE A 34 -24.56 -13.23 8.90
CA ILE A 34 -24.42 -14.65 8.52
C ILE A 34 -25.54 -15.49 9.18
N ALA A 35 -25.83 -15.28 10.46
CA ALA A 35 -26.92 -15.99 11.16
C ALA A 35 -28.30 -15.67 10.56
N GLU A 36 -28.56 -14.40 10.21
CA GLU A 36 -29.79 -14.02 9.50
C GLU A 36 -29.89 -14.68 8.12
N PHE A 37 -28.75 -14.71 7.38
CA PHE A 37 -28.71 -15.34 6.07
C PHE A 37 -28.96 -16.85 6.14
N GLU A 38 -28.41 -17.52 7.15
CA GLU A 38 -28.61 -18.95 7.38
C GLU A 38 -30.08 -19.27 7.63
N ALA A 39 -30.74 -18.50 8.51
CA ALA A 39 -32.18 -18.66 8.77
C ALA A 39 -33.03 -18.44 7.50
N ILE A 40 -32.64 -17.47 6.66
CA ILE A 40 -33.32 -17.25 5.36
C ILE A 40 -33.16 -18.45 4.44
N LEU A 41 -32.00 -19.07 4.39
CA LEU A 41 -31.77 -20.26 3.56
C LEU A 41 -32.59 -21.47 4.04
N ASP A 42 -32.82 -21.62 5.36
CA ASP A 42 -33.69 -22.65 5.93
C ASP A 42 -35.15 -22.43 5.51
N GLU A 43 -35.67 -21.21 5.69
CA GLU A 43 -37.03 -20.86 5.28
C GLU A 43 -37.26 -21.08 3.77
N ILE A 44 -36.30 -20.74 2.91
CA ILE A 44 -36.37 -20.98 1.44
C ILE A 44 -36.44 -22.49 1.14
N GLY A 45 -35.78 -23.29 1.96
CA GLY A 45 -35.82 -24.77 1.84
C GLY A 45 -37.22 -25.33 2.01
N GLU A 46 -38.05 -24.72 2.86
CA GLU A 46 -39.39 -25.14 3.24
C GLU A 46 -40.52 -24.48 2.45
N ASP A 47 -40.27 -23.31 1.83
CA ASP A 47 -41.29 -22.51 1.09
C ASP A 47 -41.38 -22.92 -0.39
N ASP A 48 -42.38 -23.71 -0.74
CA ASP A 48 -42.63 -24.14 -2.11
C ASP A 48 -43.07 -23.02 -3.07
N SER A 49 -43.48 -21.87 -2.56
CA SER A 49 -43.79 -20.69 -3.38
C SER A 49 -42.54 -20.07 -4.02
N VAL A 50 -41.38 -20.22 -3.39
CA VAL A 50 -40.10 -19.75 -3.89
C VAL A 50 -39.55 -20.72 -4.95
N LYS A 51 -39.37 -20.24 -6.18
CA LYS A 51 -38.84 -21.00 -7.32
C LYS A 51 -37.40 -20.63 -7.64
N ALA A 52 -36.96 -19.44 -7.29
CA ALA A 52 -35.60 -18.95 -7.48
C ALA A 52 -35.29 -17.81 -6.50
N VAL A 53 -34.01 -17.51 -6.31
CA VAL A 53 -33.55 -16.40 -5.44
C VAL A 53 -32.60 -15.50 -6.20
N VAL A 54 -32.73 -14.18 -5.97
CA VAL A 54 -31.74 -13.18 -6.41
C VAL A 54 -31.18 -12.48 -5.18
N ILE A 55 -29.87 -12.54 -4.96
CA ILE A 55 -29.17 -11.78 -3.92
C ILE A 55 -28.63 -10.50 -4.55
N ARG A 56 -29.05 -9.34 -4.03
CA ARG A 56 -28.55 -8.02 -4.44
C ARG A 56 -28.12 -7.18 -3.24
N SER A 57 -27.41 -6.10 -3.49
CA SER A 57 -27.08 -5.09 -2.48
C SER A 57 -27.98 -3.88 -2.54
N GLY A 58 -28.35 -3.32 -1.38
CA GLY A 58 -28.94 -2.01 -1.21
C GLY A 58 -27.93 -0.85 -1.31
N LYS A 59 -26.62 -1.13 -1.13
CA LYS A 59 -25.56 -0.12 -1.23
C LYS A 59 -25.27 0.22 -2.71
N PRO A 60 -25.05 1.50 -3.04
CA PRO A 60 -24.92 1.92 -4.45
C PRO A 60 -23.67 1.38 -5.16
N ASP A 61 -22.51 1.33 -4.50
CA ASP A 61 -21.22 1.01 -5.12
C ASP A 61 -20.52 -0.20 -4.47
N ASN A 62 -21.29 -1.02 -3.78
CA ASN A 62 -20.77 -2.17 -3.06
C ASN A 62 -21.80 -3.32 -3.11
N PHE A 63 -21.34 -4.50 -3.50
CA PHE A 63 -22.09 -5.73 -3.30
C PHE A 63 -21.79 -6.27 -1.90
N ILE A 64 -20.58 -6.84 -1.71
CA ILE A 64 -20.06 -7.29 -0.41
C ILE A 64 -18.54 -7.07 -0.42
N ALA A 65 -18.01 -6.32 0.57
CA ALA A 65 -16.59 -5.97 0.65
C ALA A 65 -15.68 -7.09 1.21
N GLY A 66 -16.27 -8.20 1.62
CA GLY A 66 -15.58 -9.35 2.25
C GLY A 66 -16.09 -9.63 3.65
N ALA A 67 -15.37 -10.48 4.39
CA ALA A 67 -15.63 -10.71 5.81
C ALA A 67 -15.31 -9.45 6.65
N ASP A 68 -15.89 -9.35 7.85
CA ASP A 68 -15.48 -8.30 8.79
C ASP A 68 -14.07 -8.60 9.31
N ILE A 69 -13.09 -7.81 8.84
CA ILE A 69 -11.68 -7.97 9.21
C ILE A 69 -11.45 -7.83 10.72
N LYS A 70 -12.34 -7.17 11.45
CA LYS A 70 -12.26 -7.07 12.92
C LYS A 70 -12.36 -8.45 13.58
N GLU A 71 -13.10 -9.40 13.00
CA GLU A 71 -13.18 -10.75 13.53
C GLU A 71 -11.82 -11.46 13.50
N PHE A 72 -11.00 -11.18 12.50
CA PHE A 72 -9.65 -11.76 12.38
C PHE A 72 -8.69 -11.27 13.47
N THR A 73 -8.92 -10.10 14.05
CA THR A 73 -8.08 -9.61 15.17
C THR A 73 -8.34 -10.35 16.49
N ARG A 74 -9.46 -11.06 16.58
CA ARG A 74 -9.85 -11.82 17.77
C ARG A 74 -9.36 -13.26 17.75
N ILE A 75 -8.88 -13.74 16.59
CA ILE A 75 -8.38 -15.11 16.45
C ILE A 75 -7.07 -15.26 17.23
N SER A 76 -7.09 -16.09 18.26
CA SER A 76 -5.95 -16.35 19.14
C SER A 76 -5.21 -17.64 18.78
N SER A 77 -5.92 -18.63 18.22
CA SER A 77 -5.38 -19.95 17.89
C SER A 77 -5.71 -20.41 16.46
N ALA A 78 -5.02 -21.45 16.00
CA ALA A 78 -5.27 -22.04 14.69
C ALA A 78 -6.64 -22.72 14.65
N GLU A 79 -7.07 -23.32 15.75
CA GLU A 79 -8.35 -24.01 15.92
C GLU A 79 -9.53 -23.06 15.78
N GLU A 80 -9.44 -21.86 16.37
CA GLU A 80 -10.45 -20.81 16.20
C GLU A 80 -10.56 -20.36 14.75
N GLY A 81 -9.42 -20.15 14.06
CA GLY A 81 -9.41 -19.81 12.65
C GLY A 81 -9.99 -20.91 11.77
N GLU A 82 -9.68 -22.17 12.07
CA GLU A 82 -10.26 -23.34 11.42
C GLU A 82 -11.77 -23.41 11.58
N ALA A 83 -12.27 -23.21 12.81
CA ALA A 83 -13.69 -23.20 13.12
C ALA A 83 -14.44 -22.11 12.36
N LEU A 84 -13.87 -20.89 12.29
CA LEU A 84 -14.43 -19.79 11.50
C LEU A 84 -14.53 -20.14 10.01
N SER A 85 -13.48 -20.74 9.44
CA SER A 85 -13.47 -21.17 8.03
C SER A 85 -14.53 -22.24 7.76
N ARG A 86 -14.65 -23.26 8.64
CA ARG A 86 -15.69 -24.31 8.50
C ARG A 86 -17.10 -23.75 8.60
N ALA A 87 -17.34 -22.78 9.48
CA ALA A 87 -18.63 -22.10 9.56
C ALA A 87 -18.99 -21.39 8.23
N GLY A 88 -18.01 -20.70 7.63
CA GLY A 88 -18.19 -20.11 6.30
C GLY A 88 -18.46 -21.15 5.19
N HIS A 89 -17.76 -22.30 5.24
CA HIS A 89 -17.99 -23.41 4.31
C HIS A 89 -19.42 -23.95 4.43
N ALA A 90 -19.90 -24.23 5.65
CA ALA A 90 -21.23 -24.79 5.89
C ALA A 90 -22.34 -23.93 5.27
N ILE A 91 -22.26 -22.60 5.45
CA ILE A 91 -23.26 -21.68 4.90
C ILE A 91 -23.22 -21.63 3.37
N PHE A 92 -22.01 -21.60 2.79
CA PHE A 92 -21.90 -21.56 1.33
C PHE A 92 -22.15 -22.93 0.67
N ASP A 93 -21.93 -24.03 1.36
CA ASP A 93 -22.37 -25.36 0.92
C ASP A 93 -23.90 -25.45 0.93
N LYS A 94 -24.57 -24.91 1.98
CA LYS A 94 -26.02 -24.82 2.07
C LYS A 94 -26.60 -23.94 0.94
N LEU A 95 -25.95 -22.81 0.63
CA LEU A 95 -26.31 -21.95 -0.50
C LEU A 95 -26.13 -22.68 -1.85
N GLU A 96 -25.02 -23.38 -2.06
CA GLU A 96 -24.72 -24.09 -3.32
C GLU A 96 -25.68 -25.28 -3.54
N SER A 97 -26.08 -25.96 -2.47
CA SER A 97 -27.00 -27.10 -2.47
C SER A 97 -28.48 -26.70 -2.35
N ALA A 98 -28.79 -25.40 -2.28
CA ALA A 98 -30.16 -24.93 -2.14
C ALA A 98 -31.08 -25.55 -3.20
N ARG A 99 -32.30 -25.92 -2.78
CA ARG A 99 -33.34 -26.54 -3.61
C ARG A 99 -33.64 -25.70 -4.88
N VAL A 100 -33.61 -24.41 -4.75
CA VAL A 100 -33.88 -23.45 -5.83
C VAL A 100 -32.59 -22.77 -6.30
N PRO A 101 -32.50 -22.37 -7.57
CA PRO A 101 -31.31 -21.68 -8.08
C PRO A 101 -31.18 -20.29 -7.45
N VAL A 102 -29.97 -19.96 -7.04
CA VAL A 102 -29.62 -18.64 -6.49
C VAL A 102 -28.72 -17.88 -7.48
N VAL A 103 -29.08 -16.61 -7.73
CA VAL A 103 -28.34 -15.71 -8.63
C VAL A 103 -27.76 -14.54 -7.84
N ALA A 104 -26.46 -14.28 -8.01
CA ALA A 104 -25.82 -13.10 -7.47
C ALA A 104 -25.93 -11.92 -8.45
N ALA A 105 -26.55 -10.81 -8.03
CA ALA A 105 -26.65 -9.56 -8.77
C ALA A 105 -25.62 -8.56 -8.24
N ILE A 106 -24.44 -8.52 -8.87
CA ILE A 106 -23.23 -7.85 -8.39
C ILE A 106 -23.14 -6.42 -8.89
N ASN A 107 -23.23 -5.44 -7.97
CA ASN A 107 -22.97 -4.04 -8.24
C ASN A 107 -21.79 -3.53 -7.41
N GLY A 108 -20.83 -2.80 -8.01
CA GLY A 108 -19.71 -2.23 -7.29
C GLY A 108 -18.71 -3.28 -6.78
N THR A 109 -18.22 -3.10 -5.55
CA THR A 109 -17.17 -3.92 -4.95
C THR A 109 -17.71 -5.28 -4.48
N CYS A 110 -17.08 -6.38 -4.96
CA CYS A 110 -17.35 -7.76 -4.59
C CYS A 110 -16.01 -8.45 -4.31
N LEU A 111 -15.59 -8.50 -3.04
CA LEU A 111 -14.26 -8.96 -2.66
C LEU A 111 -14.31 -10.03 -1.57
N GLY A 112 -13.28 -10.87 -1.51
CA GLY A 112 -13.12 -11.88 -0.46
C GLY A 112 -14.36 -12.76 -0.31
N GLY A 113 -14.87 -12.85 0.91
CA GLY A 113 -16.11 -13.61 1.21
C GLY A 113 -17.29 -13.24 0.32
N GLY A 114 -17.40 -12.00 -0.18
CA GLY A 114 -18.43 -11.60 -1.13
C GLY A 114 -18.25 -12.28 -2.50
N THR A 115 -17.01 -12.45 -2.94
CA THR A 115 -16.70 -13.26 -4.13
C THR A 115 -16.98 -14.72 -3.83
N GLU A 116 -16.63 -15.25 -2.66
CA GLU A 116 -16.85 -16.65 -2.27
C GLU A 116 -18.34 -16.99 -2.21
N LEU A 117 -19.19 -16.11 -1.63
CA LEU A 117 -20.64 -16.21 -1.70
C LEU A 117 -21.14 -16.27 -3.15
N SER A 118 -20.64 -15.38 -4.00
CA SER A 118 -21.03 -15.34 -5.40
C SER A 118 -20.60 -16.61 -6.17
N LEU A 119 -19.48 -17.23 -5.78
CA LEU A 119 -19.02 -18.51 -6.36
C LEU A 119 -19.92 -19.69 -5.95
N ALA A 120 -20.57 -19.63 -4.79
CA ALA A 120 -21.56 -20.62 -4.34
C ALA A 120 -22.91 -20.44 -5.04
N CYS A 121 -23.24 -19.27 -5.58
CA CYS A 121 -24.43 -19.05 -6.37
C CYS A 121 -24.39 -19.80 -7.72
N ARG A 122 -25.58 -20.20 -8.24
CA ARG A 122 -25.69 -20.87 -9.54
C ARG A 122 -25.30 -19.98 -10.71
N TYR A 123 -25.57 -18.67 -10.64
CA TYR A 123 -25.33 -17.71 -11.71
C TYR A 123 -24.92 -16.35 -11.14
N ARG A 124 -24.11 -15.60 -11.85
CA ARG A 124 -23.52 -14.33 -11.44
C ARG A 124 -23.71 -13.29 -12.54
N VAL A 125 -24.51 -12.25 -12.29
CA VAL A 125 -24.69 -11.09 -13.16
C VAL A 125 -23.93 -9.92 -12.54
N ALA A 126 -23.07 -9.23 -13.29
CA ALA A 126 -22.34 -8.06 -12.80
C ALA A 126 -22.66 -6.81 -13.61
N THR A 127 -22.56 -5.65 -13.00
CA THR A 127 -22.70 -4.39 -13.74
C THR A 127 -21.41 -4.02 -14.47
N ASP A 128 -21.52 -3.34 -15.62
CA ASP A 128 -20.39 -2.78 -16.38
C ASP A 128 -19.81 -1.49 -15.76
N ASP A 129 -20.38 -1.03 -14.65
CA ASP A 129 -19.93 0.16 -13.92
C ASP A 129 -18.42 0.08 -13.62
N PRO A 130 -17.65 1.17 -13.86
CA PRO A 130 -16.22 1.22 -13.55
C PRO A 130 -15.85 0.91 -12.09
N LYS A 131 -16.77 1.05 -11.15
CA LYS A 131 -16.57 0.70 -9.74
C LYS A 131 -16.76 -0.79 -9.46
N THR A 132 -17.39 -1.54 -10.37
CA THR A 132 -17.56 -3.00 -10.20
C THR A 132 -16.25 -3.72 -10.35
N SER A 133 -15.89 -4.41 -9.26
CA SER A 133 -14.63 -5.15 -9.14
C SER A 133 -14.83 -6.42 -8.32
N ILE A 134 -14.31 -7.56 -8.81
CA ILE A 134 -14.52 -8.89 -8.24
C ILE A 134 -13.16 -9.54 -8.00
N GLY A 135 -12.89 -10.03 -6.78
CA GLY A 135 -11.57 -10.60 -6.48
C GLY A 135 -11.45 -11.24 -5.09
N LEU A 136 -10.31 -11.89 -4.88
CA LEU A 136 -9.95 -12.56 -3.63
C LEU A 136 -8.63 -11.94 -3.10
N PRO A 137 -8.70 -10.87 -2.29
CA PRO A 137 -7.52 -10.13 -1.85
C PRO A 137 -6.90 -10.64 -0.54
N GLU A 138 -7.31 -11.77 -0.03
CA GLU A 138 -6.94 -12.31 1.30
C GLU A 138 -5.42 -12.43 1.49
N VAL A 139 -4.66 -12.71 0.43
CA VAL A 139 -3.18 -12.78 0.51
C VAL A 139 -2.54 -11.45 0.90
N MET A 140 -3.23 -10.33 0.67
CA MET A 140 -2.78 -9.01 1.10
C MET A 140 -2.87 -8.82 2.63
N LEU A 141 -3.66 -9.67 3.29
CA LEU A 141 -3.81 -9.75 4.75
C LEU A 141 -3.03 -10.94 5.34
N GLY A 142 -2.21 -11.62 4.54
CA GLY A 142 -1.49 -12.82 4.97
C GLY A 142 -2.38 -14.05 5.18
N LEU A 143 -3.56 -14.06 4.56
CA LEU A 143 -4.55 -15.12 4.60
C LEU A 143 -4.75 -15.74 3.21
N ILE A 144 -5.51 -16.81 3.15
CA ILE A 144 -6.07 -17.37 1.91
C ILE A 144 -7.59 -17.17 1.92
N PRO A 145 -8.30 -17.25 0.78
CA PRO A 145 -9.75 -17.38 0.78
C PRO A 145 -10.15 -18.53 1.69
N GLY A 146 -11.00 -18.26 2.68
CA GLY A 146 -11.30 -19.21 3.76
C GLY A 146 -12.73 -19.72 3.80
N ALA A 147 -13.58 -19.28 2.85
CA ALA A 147 -14.97 -19.74 2.73
C ALA A 147 -15.24 -20.52 1.43
N GLY A 148 -14.21 -21.21 0.92
CA GLY A 148 -14.29 -22.07 -0.25
C GLY A 148 -13.73 -21.49 -1.54
N GLY A 149 -13.25 -20.26 -1.52
CA GLY A 149 -12.74 -19.56 -2.71
C GLY A 149 -11.53 -20.23 -3.34
N SER A 150 -10.62 -20.78 -2.55
CA SER A 150 -9.44 -21.51 -3.03
C SER A 150 -9.81 -22.84 -3.70
N ASN A 151 -11.03 -23.33 -3.49
CA ASN A 151 -11.55 -24.57 -4.06
C ASN A 151 -12.58 -24.35 -5.18
N ARG A 152 -13.56 -23.43 -4.97
CA ARG A 152 -14.61 -23.16 -5.95
C ARG A 152 -14.10 -22.43 -7.18
N LEU A 153 -13.25 -21.41 -7.00
CA LEU A 153 -12.74 -20.62 -8.12
C LEU A 153 -11.94 -21.47 -9.14
N PRO A 154 -10.98 -22.34 -8.74
CA PRO A 154 -10.26 -23.18 -9.69
C PRO A 154 -11.18 -24.16 -10.45
N ARG A 155 -12.22 -24.67 -9.78
CA ARG A 155 -13.21 -25.55 -10.40
C ARG A 155 -14.12 -24.83 -11.40
N LEU A 156 -14.25 -23.51 -11.26
CA LEU A 156 -15.05 -22.70 -12.17
C LEU A 156 -14.22 -22.19 -13.38
N VAL A 157 -13.00 -21.67 -13.17
CA VAL A 157 -12.25 -20.92 -14.21
C VAL A 157 -10.93 -21.56 -14.63
N GLY A 158 -10.53 -22.68 -14.01
CA GLY A 158 -9.25 -23.36 -14.21
C GLY A 158 -8.14 -22.88 -13.27
N LEU A 159 -6.99 -23.60 -13.31
CA LEU A 159 -5.88 -23.39 -12.37
C LEU A 159 -5.13 -22.08 -12.60
N VAL A 160 -4.83 -21.74 -13.86
CA VAL A 160 -3.98 -20.58 -14.19
C VAL A 160 -4.66 -19.27 -13.79
N LYS A 161 -5.93 -19.13 -14.12
CA LYS A 161 -6.69 -17.90 -13.83
C LYS A 161 -6.97 -17.77 -12.33
N SER A 162 -7.33 -18.84 -11.66
CA SER A 162 -7.58 -18.84 -10.22
C SER A 162 -6.31 -18.50 -9.43
N LEU A 163 -5.18 -19.13 -9.75
CA LEU A 163 -3.90 -18.81 -9.12
C LEU A 163 -3.48 -17.35 -9.36
N ASP A 164 -3.70 -16.78 -10.57
CA ASP A 164 -3.42 -15.35 -10.80
C ASP A 164 -4.25 -14.45 -9.88
N MET A 165 -5.56 -14.74 -9.72
CA MET A 165 -6.43 -13.95 -8.85
C MET A 165 -6.06 -14.11 -7.36
N ILE A 166 -5.91 -15.34 -6.88
CA ILE A 166 -5.63 -15.64 -5.46
C ILE A 166 -4.25 -15.14 -5.06
N LEU A 167 -3.19 -15.41 -5.85
CA LEU A 167 -1.82 -15.09 -5.48
C LEU A 167 -1.47 -13.59 -5.62
N THR A 168 -2.24 -12.85 -6.41
CA THR A 168 -2.02 -11.41 -6.58
C THR A 168 -2.98 -10.55 -5.76
N GLY A 169 -4.07 -11.11 -5.26
CA GLY A 169 -5.14 -10.36 -4.59
C GLY A 169 -5.84 -9.33 -5.49
N ARG A 170 -5.58 -9.37 -6.80
CA ARG A 170 -6.06 -8.36 -7.74
C ARG A 170 -7.51 -8.59 -8.13
N ALA A 171 -8.35 -7.59 -7.91
CA ALA A 171 -9.72 -7.59 -8.40
C ALA A 171 -9.80 -7.36 -9.91
N LEU A 172 -10.74 -8.03 -10.55
CA LEU A 172 -11.06 -7.92 -11.96
C LEU A 172 -12.26 -6.99 -12.17
N ARG A 173 -12.21 -6.10 -13.16
CA ARG A 173 -13.39 -5.38 -13.64
C ARG A 173 -14.36 -6.35 -14.32
N ALA A 174 -15.65 -6.04 -14.34
CA ALA A 174 -16.71 -6.89 -14.83
C ALA A 174 -16.42 -7.53 -16.21
N SER A 175 -15.95 -6.75 -17.19
CA SER A 175 -15.62 -7.25 -18.53
C SER A 175 -14.48 -8.28 -18.53
N ARG A 176 -13.51 -8.14 -17.61
CA ARG A 176 -12.42 -9.12 -17.43
C ARG A 176 -12.89 -10.33 -16.64
N ALA A 177 -13.76 -10.15 -15.65
CA ALA A 177 -14.37 -11.22 -14.89
C ALA A 177 -15.24 -12.11 -15.79
N LEU A 178 -16.02 -11.53 -16.71
CA LEU A 178 -16.77 -12.25 -17.76
C LEU A 178 -15.83 -13.05 -18.67
N LYS A 179 -14.78 -12.41 -19.19
CA LYS A 179 -13.79 -13.10 -20.04
C LYS A 179 -13.04 -14.22 -19.31
N ALA A 180 -12.81 -14.05 -18.01
CA ALA A 180 -12.19 -15.08 -17.17
C ALA A 180 -13.16 -16.22 -16.87
N GLY A 181 -14.47 -15.99 -16.90
CA GLY A 181 -15.52 -16.94 -16.52
C GLY A 181 -15.90 -16.89 -15.05
N VAL A 182 -15.50 -15.83 -14.35
CA VAL A 182 -15.85 -15.59 -12.93
C VAL A 182 -17.28 -15.14 -12.79
N VAL A 183 -17.80 -14.35 -13.75
CA VAL A 183 -19.21 -14.00 -13.89
C VAL A 183 -19.77 -14.53 -15.20
N ASP A 184 -21.07 -14.75 -15.24
CA ASP A 184 -21.75 -15.39 -16.36
C ASP A 184 -22.31 -14.34 -17.33
N GLU A 185 -22.75 -13.17 -16.83
CA GLU A 185 -23.32 -12.08 -17.63
C GLU A 185 -22.87 -10.71 -17.10
N VAL A 186 -22.82 -9.71 -18.00
CA VAL A 186 -22.52 -8.31 -17.65
C VAL A 186 -23.56 -7.43 -18.32
N CYS A 187 -24.16 -6.49 -17.55
CA CYS A 187 -25.19 -5.59 -18.03
C CYS A 187 -25.01 -4.17 -17.48
N PRO A 188 -25.66 -3.14 -18.09
CA PRO A 188 -25.77 -1.82 -17.52
C PRO A 188 -26.46 -1.85 -16.14
N ARG A 189 -26.00 -1.00 -15.23
CA ARG A 189 -26.48 -0.96 -13.85
C ARG A 189 -28.00 -0.80 -13.70
N PRO A 190 -28.70 0.06 -14.46
CA PRO A 190 -30.14 0.25 -14.29
C PRO A 190 -30.98 -1.01 -14.49
N ILE A 191 -30.51 -1.97 -15.31
CA ILE A 191 -31.24 -3.19 -15.64
C ILE A 191 -30.68 -4.43 -14.90
N LEU A 192 -29.79 -4.27 -13.92
CA LEU A 192 -29.18 -5.38 -13.21
C LEU A 192 -30.20 -6.33 -12.59
N LEU A 193 -31.22 -5.78 -11.93
CA LEU A 193 -32.25 -6.60 -11.28
C LEU A 193 -33.09 -7.38 -12.31
N ASP A 194 -33.50 -6.75 -13.39
CA ASP A 194 -34.31 -7.38 -14.45
C ASP A 194 -33.53 -8.52 -15.11
N VAL A 195 -32.22 -8.33 -15.38
CA VAL A 195 -31.35 -9.35 -15.95
C VAL A 195 -31.17 -10.51 -14.98
N ALA A 196 -30.93 -10.22 -13.68
CA ALA A 196 -30.77 -11.25 -12.66
C ALA A 196 -32.06 -12.05 -12.43
N THR A 197 -33.22 -11.38 -12.36
CA THR A 197 -34.55 -12.02 -12.21
C THR A 197 -34.86 -12.91 -13.42
N ARG A 198 -34.62 -12.41 -14.64
CA ARG A 198 -34.76 -13.21 -15.87
C ARG A 198 -33.87 -14.44 -15.84
N ALA A 199 -32.61 -14.31 -15.41
CA ALA A 199 -31.70 -15.44 -15.27
C ALA A 199 -32.18 -16.43 -14.21
N ALA A 200 -32.69 -15.95 -13.08
CA ALA A 200 -33.24 -16.78 -12.01
C ALA A 200 -34.45 -17.62 -12.49
N ARG A 201 -35.42 -16.98 -13.17
CA ARG A 201 -36.55 -17.68 -13.79
C ARG A 201 -36.10 -18.69 -14.83
N GLY A 202 -35.17 -18.30 -15.72
CA GLY A 202 -34.64 -19.21 -16.74
C GLY A 202 -33.92 -20.44 -16.17
N LEU A 203 -33.24 -20.30 -15.03
CA LEU A 203 -32.61 -21.41 -14.30
C LEU A 203 -33.67 -22.33 -13.65
N ALA A 204 -34.69 -21.75 -13.00
CA ALA A 204 -35.79 -22.51 -12.37
C ALA A 204 -36.56 -23.34 -13.38
N GLU A 205 -36.77 -22.81 -14.57
CA GLU A 205 -37.49 -23.49 -15.68
C GLU A 205 -36.58 -24.39 -16.53
N GLY A 206 -35.29 -24.47 -16.21
CA GLY A 206 -34.34 -25.28 -16.97
C GLY A 206 -33.96 -24.74 -18.36
N ARG A 207 -34.44 -23.54 -18.72
CA ARG A 207 -34.15 -22.87 -20.01
C ARG A 207 -32.74 -22.28 -20.05
N LEU A 208 -32.19 -21.87 -18.88
CA LEU A 208 -30.82 -21.41 -18.75
C LEU A 208 -29.95 -22.44 -18.03
N LYS A 209 -28.78 -22.70 -18.58
CA LYS A 209 -27.78 -23.58 -17.95
C LYS A 209 -26.56 -22.73 -17.51
N PRO A 210 -26.13 -22.86 -16.27
CA PRO A 210 -24.93 -22.13 -15.81
C PRO A 210 -23.70 -22.62 -16.56
N ARG A 211 -22.80 -21.69 -16.87
CA ARG A 211 -21.52 -22.03 -17.51
C ARG A 211 -20.60 -22.68 -16.50
N ARG A 212 -20.31 -23.98 -16.69
CA ARG A 212 -19.30 -24.72 -15.89
C ARG A 212 -18.11 -25.03 -16.79
N ALA A 213 -17.06 -24.18 -16.73
CA ALA A 213 -15.86 -24.41 -17.54
C ALA A 213 -15.00 -25.55 -17.00
N GLY A 214 -14.93 -25.73 -15.70
CA GLY A 214 -14.08 -26.72 -15.05
C GLY A 214 -12.58 -26.45 -15.23
N ILE A 215 -11.74 -27.38 -14.82
CA ILE A 215 -10.30 -27.34 -15.07
C ILE A 215 -10.03 -27.90 -16.47
N PRO A 216 -9.50 -27.08 -17.42
CA PRO A 216 -9.23 -27.54 -18.78
C PRO A 216 -8.28 -28.74 -18.81
N LEU A 217 -8.49 -29.68 -19.73
CA LEU A 217 -7.66 -30.91 -19.87
C LEU A 217 -6.16 -30.56 -19.97
N LYS A 218 -5.82 -29.54 -20.76
CA LYS A 218 -4.44 -29.03 -20.87
C LYS A 218 -3.84 -28.64 -19.51
N GLU A 219 -4.62 -28.01 -18.62
CA GLU A 219 -4.15 -27.63 -17.30
C GLU A 219 -4.05 -28.81 -16.35
N ARG A 220 -4.92 -29.84 -16.52
CA ARG A 220 -4.81 -31.11 -15.78
C ARG A 220 -3.51 -31.83 -16.12
N LEU A 221 -3.14 -31.90 -17.39
CA LEU A 221 -1.89 -32.53 -17.86
C LEU A 221 -0.65 -31.71 -17.42
N LEU A 222 -0.74 -30.36 -17.40
CA LEU A 222 0.36 -29.49 -17.06
C LEU A 222 0.42 -29.11 -15.57
N ARG A 223 -0.41 -29.73 -14.71
CA ARG A 223 -0.45 -29.42 -13.25
C ARG A 223 0.92 -29.25 -12.60
N PRO A 224 1.87 -30.20 -12.69
CA PRO A 224 3.15 -30.09 -12.02
C PRO A 224 3.92 -28.82 -12.44
N VAL A 225 3.86 -28.50 -13.73
CA VAL A 225 4.56 -27.34 -14.30
C VAL A 225 3.91 -26.03 -13.85
N ILE A 226 2.55 -25.96 -13.82
CA ILE A 226 1.79 -24.79 -13.37
C ILE A 226 2.16 -24.46 -11.92
N PHE A 227 2.07 -25.44 -11.02
CA PHE A 227 2.37 -25.21 -9.59
C PHE A 227 3.84 -24.92 -9.33
N LYS A 228 4.78 -25.58 -10.02
CA LYS A 228 6.22 -25.26 -9.94
C LYS A 228 6.50 -23.80 -10.35
N LYS A 229 5.92 -23.36 -11.47
CA LYS A 229 6.08 -21.96 -11.94
C LYS A 229 5.41 -20.96 -10.99
N ALA A 230 4.22 -21.24 -10.48
CA ALA A 230 3.55 -20.38 -9.50
C ALA A 230 4.41 -20.22 -8.25
N ARG A 231 4.91 -21.31 -7.65
CA ARG A 231 5.78 -21.31 -6.48
C ARG A 231 7.07 -20.52 -6.72
N ALA A 232 7.75 -20.76 -7.83
CA ALA A 232 8.98 -20.03 -8.19
C ALA A 232 8.71 -18.52 -8.36
N SER A 233 7.58 -18.14 -8.97
CA SER A 233 7.17 -16.76 -9.12
C SER A 233 6.88 -16.07 -7.79
N VAL A 234 6.21 -16.77 -6.86
CA VAL A 234 5.94 -16.26 -5.50
C VAL A 234 7.24 -16.05 -4.75
N ILE A 235 8.10 -17.07 -4.67
CA ILE A 235 9.41 -16.97 -3.98
C ILE A 235 10.24 -15.81 -4.55
N LYS A 236 10.32 -15.69 -5.87
CA LYS A 236 11.05 -14.59 -6.53
C LYS A 236 10.53 -13.21 -6.15
N LYS A 237 9.21 -13.05 -5.92
CA LYS A 237 8.60 -11.76 -5.61
C LYS A 237 8.60 -11.44 -4.12
N THR A 238 8.52 -12.44 -3.27
CA THR A 238 8.28 -12.29 -1.83
C THR A 238 9.47 -12.65 -0.96
N GLY A 239 10.55 -13.16 -1.55
CA GLY A 239 11.69 -13.69 -0.80
C GLY A 239 11.34 -14.88 0.12
N GLY A 240 10.10 -15.40 0.04
CA GLY A 240 9.61 -16.45 0.94
C GLY A 240 9.02 -15.94 2.26
N HIS A 241 9.01 -14.64 2.50
CA HIS A 241 8.54 -14.03 3.76
C HIS A 241 7.02 -14.09 3.99
N TYR A 242 6.24 -14.37 2.95
CA TYR A 242 4.79 -14.41 3.01
C TYR A 242 4.31 -15.86 2.85
N PRO A 243 3.88 -16.53 3.94
CA PRO A 243 3.43 -17.92 3.87
C PRO A 243 2.12 -18.09 3.10
N ALA A 244 1.19 -17.13 3.18
CA ALA A 244 -0.14 -17.26 2.59
C ALA A 244 -0.16 -17.57 1.09
N PRO A 245 0.61 -16.91 0.20
CA PRO A 245 0.63 -17.30 -1.21
C PRO A 245 1.17 -18.71 -1.46
N LEU A 246 2.10 -19.21 -0.63
CA LEU A 246 2.64 -20.57 -0.75
C LEU A 246 1.61 -21.60 -0.29
N GLU A 247 0.94 -21.35 0.83
CA GLU A 247 -0.19 -22.16 1.31
C GLU A 247 -1.35 -22.18 0.31
N ALA A 248 -1.70 -21.02 -0.28
CA ALA A 248 -2.73 -20.94 -1.32
C ALA A 248 -2.42 -21.87 -2.51
N ILE A 249 -1.15 -21.91 -2.96
CA ILE A 249 -0.72 -22.84 -4.01
C ILE A 249 -0.95 -24.28 -3.59
N ASP A 250 -0.58 -24.65 -2.36
CA ASP A 250 -0.72 -26.01 -1.85
C ASP A 250 -2.19 -26.42 -1.63
N VAL A 251 -3.02 -25.51 -1.12
CA VAL A 251 -4.47 -25.69 -0.99
C VAL A 251 -5.12 -25.93 -2.35
N VAL A 252 -4.88 -25.06 -3.35
CA VAL A 252 -5.40 -25.24 -4.71
C VAL A 252 -4.88 -26.55 -5.33
N ARG A 253 -3.60 -26.88 -5.14
CA ARG A 253 -3.00 -28.10 -5.67
C ARG A 253 -3.65 -29.35 -5.09
N ARG A 254 -3.78 -29.43 -3.78
CA ARG A 254 -4.35 -30.61 -3.08
C ARG A 254 -5.87 -30.64 -3.25
N GLY A 255 -6.56 -29.55 -2.97
CA GLY A 255 -8.00 -29.46 -3.00
C GLY A 255 -8.60 -29.74 -4.37
N THR A 256 -7.96 -29.31 -5.48
CA THR A 256 -8.43 -29.63 -6.82
C THR A 256 -8.06 -31.05 -7.31
N ALA A 257 -7.36 -31.82 -6.49
CA ALA A 257 -7.09 -33.25 -6.76
C ALA A 257 -8.06 -34.21 -6.02
N THR A 258 -8.87 -33.65 -5.12
CA THR A 258 -9.81 -34.40 -4.27
C THR A 258 -11.25 -33.92 -4.49
N SER A 259 -12.20 -34.44 -3.74
CA SER A 259 -13.58 -33.94 -3.68
C SER A 259 -13.62 -32.47 -3.20
N LEU A 260 -14.75 -31.79 -3.41
CA LEU A 260 -14.92 -30.41 -2.87
C LEU A 260 -14.84 -30.41 -1.35
N ALA A 261 -15.52 -31.33 -0.68
CA ALA A 261 -15.56 -31.44 0.77
C ALA A 261 -14.15 -31.62 1.39
N GLU A 262 -13.34 -32.56 0.82
CA GLU A 262 -11.95 -32.74 1.27
C GLU A 262 -11.09 -31.49 0.98
N GLY A 263 -11.34 -30.82 -0.15
CA GLY A 263 -10.66 -29.59 -0.51
C GLY A 263 -10.97 -28.46 0.46
N LEU A 264 -12.22 -28.32 0.91
CA LEU A 264 -12.64 -27.35 1.92
C LEU A 264 -12.00 -27.62 3.27
N GLU A 265 -11.89 -28.88 3.68
CA GLU A 265 -11.20 -29.26 4.91
C GLU A 265 -9.69 -28.90 4.87
N ILE A 266 -9.03 -29.09 3.72
CA ILE A 266 -7.65 -28.66 3.51
C ILE A 266 -7.53 -27.14 3.61
N GLU A 267 -8.50 -26.40 3.06
CA GLU A 267 -8.56 -24.92 3.11
C GLU A 267 -8.73 -24.43 4.55
N ALA A 268 -9.67 -25.01 5.32
CA ALA A 268 -9.92 -24.61 6.72
C ALA A 268 -8.67 -24.73 7.59
N ARG A 269 -7.97 -25.86 7.52
CA ARG A 269 -6.72 -26.07 8.25
C ARG A 269 -5.62 -25.10 7.86
N ALA A 270 -5.51 -24.77 6.59
CA ALA A 270 -4.53 -23.80 6.11
C ALA A 270 -4.88 -22.37 6.55
N PHE A 271 -6.17 -22.01 6.48
CA PHE A 271 -6.67 -20.71 6.96
C PHE A 271 -6.42 -20.55 8.47
N GLY A 272 -6.72 -21.56 9.29
CA GLY A 272 -6.46 -21.54 10.73
C GLY A 272 -5.00 -21.27 11.06
N ARG A 273 -4.06 -22.02 10.45
CA ARG A 273 -2.62 -21.78 10.66
C ARG A 273 -2.18 -20.38 10.28
N LEU A 274 -2.70 -19.84 9.19
CA LEU A 274 -2.34 -18.51 8.70
C LEU A 274 -2.91 -17.40 9.57
N SER A 275 -4.16 -17.52 10.01
CA SER A 275 -4.86 -16.50 10.82
C SER A 275 -4.21 -16.31 12.20
N ALA A 276 -3.72 -17.38 12.80
CA ALA A 276 -2.95 -17.32 14.04
C ALA A 276 -1.50 -16.84 13.84
N GLY A 277 -1.03 -16.73 12.58
CA GLY A 277 0.35 -16.43 12.25
C GLY A 277 0.72 -14.94 12.42
N ASN A 278 1.98 -14.70 12.81
CA ASN A 278 2.50 -13.33 13.00
C ASN A 278 2.43 -12.47 11.73
N VAL A 279 2.58 -13.07 10.55
CA VAL A 279 2.53 -12.32 9.28
C VAL A 279 1.12 -11.81 9.01
N SER A 280 0.08 -12.62 9.25
CA SER A 280 -1.30 -12.17 9.12
C SER A 280 -1.62 -11.06 10.12
N ARG A 281 -1.28 -11.25 11.41
CA ARG A 281 -1.46 -10.21 12.43
C ARG A 281 -0.80 -8.89 12.05
N ALA A 282 0.44 -8.94 11.55
CA ALA A 282 1.16 -7.76 11.06
C ALA A 282 0.43 -7.08 9.89
N LEU A 283 0.03 -7.83 8.86
CA LEU A 283 -0.62 -7.28 7.69
C LEU A 283 -2.03 -6.74 7.99
N VAL A 284 -2.78 -7.40 8.87
CA VAL A 284 -4.07 -6.92 9.38
C VAL A 284 -3.89 -5.62 10.16
N SER A 285 -2.86 -5.51 11.02
CA SER A 285 -2.57 -4.25 11.72
C SER A 285 -2.22 -3.11 10.75
N VAL A 286 -1.43 -3.37 9.71
CA VAL A 286 -1.13 -2.40 8.64
C VAL A 286 -2.40 -1.98 7.91
N PHE A 287 -3.30 -2.93 7.62
CA PHE A 287 -4.59 -2.60 7.02
C PHE A 287 -5.39 -1.63 7.90
N PHE A 288 -5.56 -1.90 9.19
CA PHE A 288 -6.27 -0.99 10.10
C PHE A 288 -5.57 0.35 10.23
N ALA A 289 -4.25 0.38 10.39
CA ALA A 289 -3.47 1.61 10.42
C ALA A 289 -3.75 2.50 9.18
N THR A 290 -3.82 1.91 7.98
CA THR A 290 -4.16 2.64 6.74
C THR A 290 -5.61 3.15 6.70
N GLN A 291 -6.56 2.54 7.42
CA GLN A 291 -7.92 3.06 7.54
C GLN A 291 -8.01 4.16 8.60
N GLU A 292 -7.30 4.01 9.70
CA GLU A 292 -7.30 4.97 10.81
C GLU A 292 -6.65 6.31 10.42
N ILE A 293 -5.55 6.33 9.68
CA ILE A 293 -4.94 7.58 9.19
C ILE A 293 -5.90 8.39 8.29
N LYS A 294 -6.93 7.76 7.72
CA LYS A 294 -7.98 8.47 6.97
C LYS A 294 -8.98 9.16 7.90
N LYS A 295 -9.15 8.66 9.13
CA LYS A 295 -10.07 9.22 10.14
C LYS A 295 -9.37 10.26 11.03
N ASP A 296 -8.13 9.96 11.45
CA ASP A 296 -7.29 10.85 12.24
C ASP A 296 -6.19 11.47 11.35
N ALA A 297 -6.42 12.69 10.94
CA ALA A 297 -5.59 13.39 9.97
C ALA A 297 -4.69 14.48 10.60
N GLY A 298 -4.61 14.55 11.92
CA GLY A 298 -3.73 15.49 12.61
C GLY A 298 -4.23 16.91 12.72
N TYR A 299 -5.51 17.16 12.45
CA TYR A 299 -6.20 18.44 12.67
C TYR A 299 -7.57 18.20 13.32
N PRO A 300 -8.17 19.22 13.98
CA PRO A 300 -9.46 19.10 14.64
C PRO A 300 -10.56 18.59 13.70
N LYS A 301 -11.45 17.74 14.23
CA LYS A 301 -12.58 17.20 13.47
C LYS A 301 -13.53 18.33 13.06
N GLY A 302 -13.96 18.36 11.80
CA GLY A 302 -14.80 19.44 11.29
C GLY A 302 -14.05 20.65 10.73
N THR A 303 -12.70 20.64 10.76
CA THR A 303 -11.91 21.68 10.11
C THR A 303 -12.25 21.80 8.64
N PRO A 304 -12.60 22.99 8.12
CA PRO A 304 -12.90 23.17 6.71
C PRO A 304 -11.65 22.95 5.85
N ALA A 305 -11.74 22.10 4.86
CA ALA A 305 -10.70 21.89 3.86
C ALA A 305 -11.12 22.52 2.55
N ARG A 306 -10.20 23.20 1.88
CA ARG A 306 -10.43 23.72 0.54
C ARG A 306 -10.18 22.61 -0.49
N ASP A 307 -11.09 22.44 -1.43
CA ASP A 307 -10.87 21.57 -2.57
C ASP A 307 -9.83 22.17 -3.51
N VAL A 308 -8.79 21.40 -3.83
CA VAL A 308 -7.73 21.81 -4.74
C VAL A 308 -8.14 21.54 -6.18
N GLU A 309 -8.63 22.55 -6.88
CA GLU A 309 -8.96 22.48 -8.30
C GLU A 309 -7.81 22.97 -9.19
N LYS A 310 -7.03 23.93 -8.67
CA LYS A 310 -5.92 24.59 -9.34
C LYS A 310 -4.65 24.46 -8.49
N LEU A 311 -3.70 23.71 -9.01
CA LEU A 311 -2.40 23.48 -8.38
C LEU A 311 -1.32 24.26 -9.12
N GLY A 312 -0.52 25.02 -8.39
CA GLY A 312 0.77 25.50 -8.89
C GLY A 312 1.90 24.54 -8.52
N VAL A 313 2.78 24.27 -9.46
CA VAL A 313 4.00 23.48 -9.23
C VAL A 313 5.20 24.30 -9.62
N LEU A 314 6.12 24.52 -8.69
CA LEU A 314 7.35 25.28 -8.91
C LEU A 314 8.53 24.30 -8.99
N GLY A 315 9.13 24.24 -10.17
CA GLY A 315 10.12 23.25 -10.57
C GLY A 315 9.52 22.15 -11.46
N ALA A 316 10.08 21.94 -12.65
CA ALA A 316 9.68 20.91 -13.62
C ALA A 316 10.64 19.73 -13.64
N GLY A 317 11.42 19.56 -12.56
CA GLY A 317 12.29 18.39 -12.37
C GLY A 317 11.49 17.10 -12.14
N LEU A 318 12.19 16.02 -11.79
CA LEU A 318 11.58 14.69 -11.60
C LEU A 318 10.40 14.72 -10.60
N MET A 319 10.58 15.43 -9.47
CA MET A 319 9.55 15.51 -8.42
C MET A 319 8.38 16.39 -8.86
N GLY A 320 8.63 17.63 -9.31
CA GLY A 320 7.54 18.54 -9.72
C GLY A 320 6.74 18.00 -10.91
N ALA A 321 7.40 17.43 -11.93
CA ALA A 321 6.71 16.76 -13.03
C ALA A 321 5.90 15.54 -12.57
N GLY A 322 6.43 14.77 -11.60
CA GLY A 322 5.72 13.65 -10.99
C GLY A 322 4.45 14.08 -10.23
N ILE A 323 4.54 15.17 -9.46
CA ILE A 323 3.42 15.78 -8.71
C ILE A 323 2.36 16.31 -9.70
N ALA A 324 2.79 17.06 -10.72
CA ALA A 324 1.90 17.57 -11.78
C ALA A 324 1.15 16.43 -12.49
N GLY A 325 1.86 15.35 -12.82
CA GLY A 325 1.26 14.16 -13.44
C GLY A 325 0.25 13.45 -12.53
N ALA A 326 0.53 13.34 -11.23
CA ALA A 326 -0.40 12.76 -10.25
C ALA A 326 -1.67 13.62 -10.11
N ALA A 327 -1.53 14.93 -9.98
CA ALA A 327 -2.63 15.87 -9.89
C ALA A 327 -3.53 15.85 -11.13
N SER A 328 -2.94 15.88 -12.34
CA SER A 328 -3.69 15.84 -13.60
C SER A 328 -4.53 14.56 -13.76
N THR A 329 -4.07 13.45 -13.15
CA THR A 329 -4.77 12.16 -13.18
C THR A 329 -6.12 12.20 -12.45
N VAL A 330 -6.26 13.04 -11.42
CA VAL A 330 -7.48 13.19 -10.61
C VAL A 330 -8.29 14.43 -10.96
N GLY A 331 -8.04 15.03 -12.13
CA GLY A 331 -8.83 16.13 -12.67
C GLY A 331 -8.36 17.53 -12.29
N VAL A 332 -7.29 17.68 -11.50
CA VAL A 332 -6.74 18.96 -11.07
C VAL A 332 -6.03 19.66 -12.24
N ARG A 333 -6.30 20.94 -12.42
CA ARG A 333 -5.58 21.80 -13.36
C ARG A 333 -4.25 22.24 -12.76
N VAL A 334 -3.17 22.07 -13.49
CA VAL A 334 -1.82 22.33 -13.01
C VAL A 334 -1.16 23.45 -13.80
N ARG A 335 -0.66 24.47 -13.10
CA ARG A 335 0.25 25.46 -13.65
C ARG A 335 1.67 25.11 -13.22
N MET A 336 2.54 24.68 -14.16
CA MET A 336 3.91 24.25 -13.86
C MET A 336 4.91 25.29 -14.31
N LYS A 337 5.69 25.84 -13.37
CA LYS A 337 6.71 26.88 -13.61
C LYS A 337 8.10 26.29 -13.46
N ASP A 338 9.00 26.68 -14.36
CA ASP A 338 10.44 26.49 -14.22
C ASP A 338 11.20 27.70 -14.80
N ALA A 339 12.50 27.73 -14.61
CA ALA A 339 13.35 28.83 -15.08
C ALA A 339 13.58 28.79 -16.60
N THR A 340 13.49 27.59 -17.24
CA THR A 340 13.80 27.43 -18.68
C THR A 340 12.77 26.55 -19.40
N ASN A 341 12.59 26.82 -20.70
CA ASN A 341 11.73 26.00 -21.57
C ASN A 341 12.21 24.54 -21.68
N GLU A 342 13.52 24.31 -21.65
CA GLU A 342 14.12 22.98 -21.71
C GLU A 342 13.74 22.15 -20.48
N ALA A 343 13.74 22.75 -19.28
CA ALA A 343 13.31 22.10 -18.06
C ALA A 343 11.81 21.74 -18.11
N LEU A 344 10.98 22.68 -18.55
CA LEU A 344 9.54 22.46 -18.77
C LEU A 344 9.29 21.34 -19.79
N GLY A 345 10.02 21.36 -20.91
CA GLY A 345 9.94 20.33 -21.95
C GLY A 345 10.31 18.94 -21.44
N ARG A 346 11.39 18.83 -20.63
CA ARG A 346 11.78 17.56 -19.98
C ARG A 346 10.71 17.07 -19.00
N GLY A 347 10.14 17.97 -18.19
CA GLY A 347 9.06 17.64 -17.25
C GLY A 347 7.81 17.10 -17.95
N LEU A 348 7.34 17.79 -19.00
CA LEU A 348 6.19 17.33 -19.80
C LEU A 348 6.46 15.99 -20.49
N LYS A 349 7.67 15.78 -21.02
CA LYS A 349 8.10 14.50 -21.61
C LYS A 349 8.05 13.37 -20.58
N TYR A 350 8.48 13.63 -19.34
CA TYR A 350 8.40 12.67 -18.25
C TYR A 350 6.95 12.30 -17.93
N VAL A 351 6.05 13.28 -17.76
CA VAL A 351 4.62 13.04 -17.52
C VAL A 351 4.00 12.21 -18.64
N ARG A 352 4.22 12.62 -19.91
CA ARG A 352 3.74 11.86 -21.08
C ARG A 352 4.24 10.42 -21.05
N GLY A 353 5.53 10.18 -20.76
CA GLY A 353 6.12 8.85 -20.68
C GLY A 353 5.40 7.95 -19.67
N THR A 354 5.11 8.48 -18.48
CA THR A 354 4.40 7.73 -17.42
C THR A 354 2.95 7.40 -17.79
N LEU A 355 2.24 8.32 -18.44
CA LEU A 355 0.87 8.10 -18.93
C LEU A 355 0.84 7.08 -20.09
N GLU A 356 1.80 7.17 -21.02
CA GLU A 356 1.92 6.22 -22.12
C GLU A 356 2.26 4.79 -21.65
N GLU A 357 3.06 4.61 -20.60
CA GLU A 357 3.27 3.30 -19.99
C GLU A 357 1.96 2.70 -19.47
N ARG A 358 1.10 3.51 -18.85
CA ARG A 358 -0.24 3.07 -18.39
C ARG A 358 -1.15 2.72 -19.56
N ARG A 359 -1.06 3.48 -20.67
CA ARG A 359 -1.81 3.17 -21.90
C ARG A 359 -1.35 1.84 -22.50
N LYS A 360 -0.04 1.60 -22.60
CA LYS A 360 0.51 0.30 -23.07
C LYS A 360 0.01 -0.87 -22.22
N ARG A 361 -0.20 -0.67 -20.92
CA ARG A 361 -0.80 -1.66 -19.99
C ARG A 361 -2.33 -1.72 -20.08
N ARG A 362 -2.95 -1.01 -21.04
CA ARG A 362 -4.40 -0.93 -21.26
C ARG A 362 -5.20 -0.44 -20.02
N SER A 363 -4.58 0.40 -19.19
CA SER A 363 -5.26 1.06 -18.07
C SER A 363 -5.75 2.48 -18.41
N LEU A 364 -5.32 3.02 -19.56
CA LEU A 364 -5.74 4.30 -20.11
C LEU A 364 -5.98 4.17 -21.63
N THR A 365 -6.91 4.98 -22.14
CA THR A 365 -7.10 5.19 -23.57
C THR A 365 -6.18 6.30 -24.08
N ARG A 366 -6.10 6.49 -25.41
CA ARG A 366 -5.38 7.63 -26.00
C ARG A 366 -6.01 8.96 -25.62
N LEU A 367 -7.34 9.01 -25.54
CA LEU A 367 -8.09 10.18 -25.11
C LEU A 367 -7.76 10.55 -23.66
N ASP A 368 -7.73 9.56 -22.74
CA ASP A 368 -7.35 9.80 -21.34
C ASP A 368 -5.95 10.43 -21.22
N VAL A 369 -4.99 9.97 -22.04
CA VAL A 369 -3.64 10.53 -22.02
C VAL A 369 -3.65 11.99 -22.47
N GLY A 370 -4.36 12.31 -23.57
CA GLY A 370 -4.53 13.68 -24.07
C GLY A 370 -5.14 14.58 -22.99
N GLN A 371 -6.32 14.24 -22.50
CA GLN A 371 -7.05 15.01 -21.47
C GLN A 371 -6.23 15.29 -20.21
N ARG A 372 -5.38 14.35 -19.79
CA ARG A 372 -4.53 14.54 -18.60
C ARG A 372 -3.35 15.46 -18.88
N LEU A 373 -2.75 15.40 -20.07
CA LEU A 373 -1.69 16.31 -20.47
C LEU A 373 -2.22 17.74 -20.64
N ASP A 374 -3.41 17.91 -21.20
CA ASP A 374 -4.05 19.21 -21.44
C ASP A 374 -4.37 19.96 -20.11
N ARG A 375 -4.43 19.25 -18.99
CA ARG A 375 -4.57 19.86 -17.66
C ARG A 375 -3.29 20.49 -17.12
N ILE A 376 -2.13 20.28 -17.79
CA ILE A 376 -0.84 20.82 -17.34
C ILE A 376 -0.39 21.92 -18.28
N SER A 377 -0.37 23.15 -17.80
CA SER A 377 0.08 24.32 -18.56
C SER A 377 1.44 24.79 -18.05
N PRO A 378 2.50 24.77 -18.91
CA PRO A 378 3.83 25.27 -18.55
C PRO A 378 3.92 26.78 -18.57
N THR A 379 4.84 27.36 -17.79
CA THR A 379 5.14 28.82 -17.79
C THR A 379 6.55 29.09 -17.23
N LEU A 380 7.13 30.22 -17.64
CA LEU A 380 8.40 30.72 -17.10
C LEU A 380 8.23 31.73 -15.96
N ASP A 381 7.03 32.25 -15.77
CA ASP A 381 6.69 33.28 -14.79
C ASP A 381 5.49 32.88 -13.92
N TYR A 382 5.06 33.80 -13.03
CA TYR A 382 3.94 33.58 -12.12
C TYR A 382 2.54 33.89 -12.71
N ARG A 383 2.42 34.17 -14.02
CA ARG A 383 1.11 34.39 -14.64
C ARG A 383 0.23 33.15 -14.54
N GLY A 384 -0.98 33.32 -14.03
CA GLY A 384 -1.95 32.28 -13.84
C GLY A 384 -1.90 31.60 -12.46
N PHE A 385 -1.05 32.05 -11.53
CA PHE A 385 -0.97 31.55 -10.15
C PHE A 385 -1.94 32.24 -9.20
N GLY A 386 -2.44 33.44 -9.50
CA GLY A 386 -3.30 34.24 -8.61
C GLY A 386 -4.57 33.55 -8.13
N ARG A 387 -5.02 32.49 -8.80
CA ARG A 387 -6.18 31.69 -8.41
C ARG A 387 -5.82 30.25 -8.02
N ALA A 388 -4.56 30.00 -7.68
CA ALA A 388 -4.14 28.69 -7.21
C ALA A 388 -4.66 28.44 -5.78
N ASP A 389 -5.12 27.22 -5.53
CA ASP A 389 -5.58 26.78 -4.21
C ASP A 389 -4.41 26.29 -3.35
N LEU A 390 -3.46 25.64 -4.01
CA LEU A 390 -2.25 25.07 -3.43
C LEU A 390 -1.06 25.28 -4.36
N ILE A 391 0.08 25.65 -3.80
CA ILE A 391 1.37 25.68 -4.48
C ILE A 391 2.26 24.60 -3.88
N ILE A 392 2.91 23.78 -4.74
CA ILE A 392 3.92 22.83 -4.29
C ILE A 392 5.26 23.22 -4.91
N GLU A 393 6.20 23.61 -4.07
CA GLU A 393 7.56 23.96 -4.45
C GLU A 393 8.43 22.68 -4.47
N ALA A 394 9.07 22.42 -5.60
CA ALA A 394 9.97 21.31 -5.85
C ALA A 394 11.25 21.78 -6.61
N VAL A 395 11.80 22.94 -6.22
CA VAL A 395 13.05 23.48 -6.75
C VAL A 395 14.27 22.83 -6.07
N PHE A 396 15.47 23.28 -6.38
CA PHE A 396 16.70 22.76 -5.76
C PHE A 396 16.72 22.93 -4.25
N GLU A 397 17.39 21.99 -3.54
CA GLU A 397 17.51 21.95 -2.08
C GLU A 397 18.52 22.99 -1.62
N ASP A 398 18.06 24.25 -1.53
CA ASP A 398 18.79 25.44 -1.08
C ASP A 398 17.85 26.37 -0.33
N LEU A 399 18.18 26.69 0.90
CA LEU A 399 17.33 27.46 1.81
C LEU A 399 17.04 28.87 1.27
N GLN A 400 18.05 29.56 0.74
CA GLN A 400 17.87 30.95 0.25
C GLN A 400 17.01 30.98 -1.02
N LEU A 401 17.18 30.00 -1.90
CA LEU A 401 16.32 29.84 -3.07
C LEU A 401 14.87 29.60 -2.65
N LYS A 402 14.63 28.70 -1.69
CA LYS A 402 13.28 28.36 -1.21
C LYS A 402 12.59 29.56 -0.54
N ARG A 403 13.30 30.33 0.26
CA ARG A 403 12.79 31.59 0.86
C ARG A 403 12.40 32.60 -0.22
N ARG A 404 13.25 32.82 -1.21
CA ARG A 404 12.96 33.72 -2.34
C ARG A 404 11.73 33.25 -3.13
N VAL A 405 11.64 31.96 -3.46
CA VAL A 405 10.50 31.37 -4.17
C VAL A 405 9.22 31.49 -3.37
N LEU A 406 9.26 31.32 -2.03
CA LEU A 406 8.12 31.56 -1.16
C LEU A 406 7.65 33.02 -1.21
N ALA A 407 8.56 33.98 -1.08
CA ALA A 407 8.24 35.41 -1.14
C ALA A 407 7.63 35.80 -2.51
N GLU A 408 8.21 35.34 -3.62
CA GLU A 408 7.67 35.55 -4.98
C GLU A 408 6.26 34.93 -5.13
N THR A 409 6.05 33.76 -4.55
CA THR A 409 4.76 33.06 -4.58
C THR A 409 3.70 33.83 -3.79
N GLU A 410 4.02 34.32 -2.59
CA GLU A 410 3.11 35.13 -1.77
C GLU A 410 2.67 36.42 -2.48
N ALA A 411 3.56 37.03 -3.26
CA ALA A 411 3.24 38.20 -4.06
C ALA A 411 2.31 37.88 -5.27
N ALA A 412 2.32 36.66 -5.75
CA ALA A 412 1.62 36.22 -6.96
C ALA A 412 0.31 35.44 -6.71
N THR A 413 0.00 35.15 -5.44
CA THR A 413 -1.15 34.29 -5.06
C THR A 413 -2.10 35.00 -4.10
N ALA A 414 -3.36 34.51 -4.05
CA ALA A 414 -4.36 34.98 -3.09
C ALA A 414 -3.94 34.63 -1.64
N GLU A 415 -4.51 35.33 -0.66
CA GLU A 415 -4.16 35.16 0.77
C GLU A 415 -4.47 33.75 1.31
N GLU A 416 -5.50 33.11 0.80
CA GLU A 416 -5.92 31.78 1.22
C GLU A 416 -5.11 30.65 0.58
N CYS A 417 -4.24 30.97 -0.39
CA CYS A 417 -3.44 29.97 -1.08
C CYS A 417 -2.45 29.30 -0.11
N VAL A 418 -2.46 27.97 -0.09
CA VAL A 418 -1.52 27.20 0.72
C VAL A 418 -0.21 27.04 -0.04
N PHE A 419 0.92 27.28 0.63
CA PHE A 419 2.25 26.99 0.10
C PHE A 419 2.83 25.74 0.78
N ALA A 420 3.28 24.77 -0.01
CA ALA A 420 3.92 23.56 0.45
C ALA A 420 5.32 23.41 -0.16
N SER A 421 6.34 23.18 0.66
CA SER A 421 7.66 22.81 0.17
C SER A 421 7.80 21.27 0.11
N ASN A 422 8.37 20.76 -0.99
CA ASN A 422 8.71 19.33 -1.14
C ASN A 422 10.18 19.07 -0.73
N THR A 423 10.72 19.84 0.20
CA THR A 423 12.05 19.59 0.79
C THR A 423 12.07 18.24 1.50
N SER A 424 13.26 17.61 1.56
CA SER A 424 13.46 16.34 2.28
C SER A 424 14.17 16.51 3.63
N SER A 425 14.79 17.67 3.89
CA SER A 425 15.66 17.84 5.07
C SER A 425 15.60 19.20 5.74
N ILE A 426 15.29 20.26 4.99
CA ILE A 426 15.27 21.63 5.51
C ILE A 426 14.00 21.82 6.33
N PRO A 427 14.09 22.24 7.62
CA PRO A 427 12.91 22.54 8.42
C PRO A 427 12.01 23.56 7.73
N ILE A 428 10.72 23.32 7.76
CA ILE A 428 9.73 24.20 7.11
C ILE A 428 9.71 25.58 7.77
N ALA A 429 9.87 25.65 9.10
CA ALA A 429 9.98 26.90 9.84
C ALA A 429 11.16 27.76 9.35
N GLU A 430 12.29 27.14 8.97
CA GLU A 430 13.43 27.89 8.39
C GLU A 430 13.09 28.45 7.01
N ILE A 431 12.33 27.73 6.19
CA ILE A 431 11.85 28.22 4.90
C ILE A 431 10.85 29.37 5.10
N ALA A 432 9.94 29.24 6.08
CA ALA A 432 8.89 30.21 6.38
C ALA A 432 9.40 31.48 7.09
N LYS A 433 10.65 31.49 7.56
CA LYS A 433 11.19 32.62 8.31
C LYS A 433 11.14 33.92 7.52
N GLY A 434 10.36 34.90 8.02
CA GLY A 434 10.16 36.19 7.39
C GLY A 434 9.14 36.24 6.26
N CYS A 435 8.38 35.14 6.01
CA CYS A 435 7.26 35.17 5.09
C CYS A 435 6.06 35.98 5.66
N ARG A 436 5.14 36.36 4.77
CA ARG A 436 3.97 37.17 5.15
C ARG A 436 2.83 36.35 5.75
N ARG A 437 2.73 35.08 5.35
CA ARG A 437 1.59 34.20 5.67
C ARG A 437 2.05 32.87 6.26
N PRO A 438 2.74 32.82 7.41
CA PRO A 438 3.29 31.59 7.97
C PRO A 438 2.22 30.56 8.28
N SER A 439 0.98 30.96 8.57
CA SER A 439 -0.15 30.06 8.79
C SER A 439 -0.58 29.28 7.53
N ARG A 440 -0.14 29.69 6.35
CA ARG A 440 -0.40 29.03 5.07
C ARG A 440 0.78 28.20 4.55
N VAL A 441 1.89 28.15 5.32
CA VAL A 441 3.10 27.41 4.93
C VAL A 441 3.16 26.07 5.65
N LEU A 442 3.49 25.00 4.90
CA LEU A 442 3.67 23.64 5.39
C LEU A 442 4.64 22.86 4.48
N GLY A 443 4.97 21.63 4.85
CA GLY A 443 5.71 20.70 3.99
C GLY A 443 4.81 19.64 3.39
N MET A 444 5.11 19.25 2.15
CA MET A 444 4.52 18.08 1.48
C MET A 444 5.63 17.26 0.85
N HIS A 445 6.21 16.38 1.64
CA HIS A 445 7.33 15.54 1.23
C HIS A 445 6.86 14.32 0.46
N PHE A 446 7.04 14.35 -0.86
CA PHE A 446 6.74 13.26 -1.77
C PHE A 446 7.96 12.36 -1.99
N PHE A 447 7.72 11.09 -2.25
CA PHE A 447 8.76 10.10 -2.51
C PHE A 447 8.88 9.78 -4.00
N SER A 448 10.13 9.56 -4.45
CA SER A 448 10.44 9.28 -5.87
C SER A 448 10.36 7.78 -6.18
N PRO A 449 9.73 7.39 -7.31
CA PRO A 449 8.94 8.22 -8.26
C PRO A 449 7.51 8.44 -7.75
N VAL A 450 7.03 9.68 -7.82
CA VAL A 450 5.74 10.11 -7.22
C VAL A 450 4.55 9.20 -7.59
N HIS A 451 4.48 8.73 -8.83
CA HIS A 451 3.37 7.88 -9.29
C HIS A 451 3.40 6.44 -8.78
N LYS A 452 4.48 6.01 -8.11
CA LYS A 452 4.64 4.65 -7.55
C LYS A 452 4.66 4.63 -6.03
N MET A 453 5.28 5.64 -5.43
CA MET A 453 5.43 5.72 -3.97
C MET A 453 4.11 6.10 -3.32
N PRO A 454 3.56 5.26 -2.44
CA PRO A 454 2.22 5.48 -1.91
C PRO A 454 2.16 6.47 -0.74
N LEU A 455 3.28 6.80 -0.08
CA LEU A 455 3.32 7.73 1.05
C LEU A 455 3.37 9.19 0.60
N LEU A 456 2.75 10.04 1.40
CA LEU A 456 2.98 11.49 1.49
C LEU A 456 3.14 11.84 2.97
N GLU A 457 4.25 12.49 3.31
CA GLU A 457 4.49 13.05 4.63
C GLU A 457 4.15 14.54 4.58
N VAL A 458 3.15 14.95 5.36
CA VAL A 458 2.75 16.36 5.49
C VAL A 458 3.32 16.90 6.78
N ILE A 459 4.08 18.00 6.69
CA ILE A 459 4.84 18.58 7.79
C ILE A 459 4.16 19.87 8.24
N ALA A 460 3.71 19.90 9.48
CA ALA A 460 3.11 21.08 10.10
C ALA A 460 4.10 21.79 11.01
N THR A 461 4.23 23.11 10.86
CA THR A 461 4.90 23.97 11.83
C THR A 461 3.93 24.36 12.95
N PRO A 462 4.40 24.92 14.08
CA PRO A 462 3.51 25.46 15.11
C PRO A 462 2.58 26.56 14.60
N GLU A 463 2.95 27.24 13.51
CA GLU A 463 2.19 28.37 12.93
C GLU A 463 1.20 27.91 11.85
N THR A 464 1.34 26.68 11.31
CA THR A 464 0.48 26.16 10.25
C THR A 464 -0.97 26.08 10.71
N ALA A 465 -1.86 26.79 10.02
CA ALA A 465 -3.30 26.77 10.32
C ALA A 465 -3.93 25.39 10.03
N PRO A 466 -4.89 24.95 10.85
CA PRO A 466 -5.59 23.67 10.65
C PRO A 466 -6.24 23.53 9.26
N GLU A 467 -6.78 24.61 8.68
CA GLU A 467 -7.41 24.62 7.35
C GLU A 467 -6.38 24.40 6.22
N ALA A 468 -5.16 24.97 6.38
CA ALA A 468 -4.07 24.72 5.43
C ALA A 468 -3.63 23.26 5.47
N LEU A 469 -3.51 22.71 6.68
CA LEU A 469 -3.19 21.30 6.90
C LEU A 469 -4.28 20.39 6.33
N ALA A 470 -5.56 20.68 6.59
CA ALA A 470 -6.69 19.93 6.08
C ALA A 470 -6.73 19.93 4.53
N THR A 471 -6.43 21.08 3.91
CA THR A 471 -6.34 21.23 2.44
C THR A 471 -5.23 20.35 1.86
N ALA A 472 -4.02 20.38 2.44
CA ALA A 472 -2.89 19.58 1.98
C ALA A 472 -3.14 18.06 2.15
N VAL A 473 -3.69 17.63 3.29
CA VAL A 473 -4.06 16.24 3.55
C VAL A 473 -5.16 15.77 2.59
N GLY A 474 -6.19 16.59 2.38
CA GLY A 474 -7.28 16.34 1.44
C GLY A 474 -6.77 16.12 0.01
N PHE A 475 -5.88 17.00 -0.46
CA PHE A 475 -5.23 16.86 -1.75
C PHE A 475 -4.39 15.57 -1.83
N GLY A 476 -3.57 15.29 -0.82
CA GLY A 476 -2.76 14.07 -0.77
C GLY A 476 -3.60 12.79 -0.89
N ARG A 477 -4.72 12.74 -0.18
CA ARG A 477 -5.69 11.63 -0.26
C ARG A 477 -6.36 11.52 -1.64
N ARG A 478 -6.76 12.67 -2.21
CA ARG A 478 -7.37 12.74 -3.55
C ARG A 478 -6.46 12.18 -4.64
N ILE A 479 -5.15 12.41 -4.55
CA ILE A 479 -4.17 11.81 -5.48
C ILE A 479 -3.75 10.37 -5.10
N GLY A 480 -4.43 9.74 -4.15
CA GLY A 480 -4.27 8.33 -3.78
C GLY A 480 -3.10 8.03 -2.85
N LYS A 481 -2.65 8.99 -2.04
CA LYS A 481 -1.56 8.78 -1.07
C LYS A 481 -2.09 8.33 0.30
N HIS A 482 -1.30 7.50 0.98
CA HIS A 482 -1.36 7.38 2.43
C HIS A 482 -0.68 8.62 3.02
N VAL A 483 -1.42 9.41 3.77
CA VAL A 483 -0.92 10.69 4.31
C VAL A 483 -0.69 10.52 5.80
N ILE A 484 0.54 10.73 6.24
CA ILE A 484 0.88 10.93 7.65
C ILE A 484 1.15 12.41 7.88
N VAL A 485 0.80 12.90 9.06
CA VAL A 485 1.10 14.27 9.48
C VAL A 485 2.14 14.21 10.59
N VAL A 486 3.25 14.91 10.38
CA VAL A 486 4.37 15.00 11.32
C VAL A 486 4.64 16.44 11.70
N ARG A 487 5.29 16.64 12.85
CA ARG A 487 5.79 17.97 13.24
C ARG A 487 7.07 18.29 12.49
N ASP A 488 7.29 19.58 12.31
CA ASP A 488 8.49 20.10 11.66
C ASP A 488 9.76 19.80 12.47
N GLY A 489 10.84 19.58 11.75
CA GLY A 489 12.17 19.32 12.30
C GLY A 489 13.14 18.85 11.21
N PRO A 490 14.44 18.80 11.49
CA PRO A 490 15.44 18.39 10.51
C PRO A 490 15.21 16.96 10.01
N GLY A 491 14.98 16.79 8.69
CA GLY A 491 14.74 15.49 8.07
C GLY A 491 13.39 14.85 8.41
N PHE A 492 12.52 15.57 9.14
CA PHE A 492 11.18 15.10 9.52
C PHE A 492 11.22 13.71 10.17
N TYR A 493 10.27 12.81 9.84
CA TYR A 493 10.35 11.43 10.28
C TYR A 493 11.14 10.54 9.30
N THR A 494 10.73 10.53 8.04
CA THR A 494 11.19 9.50 7.10
C THR A 494 12.67 9.64 6.74
N THR A 495 13.13 10.84 6.44
CA THR A 495 14.55 11.09 6.14
C THR A 495 15.41 10.90 7.38
N ARG A 496 14.94 11.35 8.54
CA ARG A 496 15.64 11.21 9.82
C ARG A 496 15.83 9.74 10.20
N ALA A 497 14.77 8.92 10.13
CA ALA A 497 14.83 7.50 10.46
C ALA A 497 15.69 6.69 9.46
N LEU A 498 15.68 7.06 8.18
CA LEU A 498 16.43 6.37 7.14
C LEU A 498 17.94 6.64 7.21
N SER A 499 18.35 7.84 7.68
CA SER A 499 19.73 8.28 7.61
C SER A 499 20.72 7.40 8.40
N PRO A 500 20.48 7.03 9.67
CA PRO A 500 21.39 6.14 10.39
C PRO A 500 21.46 4.74 9.76
N TYR A 501 20.38 4.22 9.20
CA TYR A 501 20.37 2.98 8.44
C TYR A 501 21.32 3.04 7.23
N LEU A 502 21.28 4.13 6.47
CA LEU A 502 22.18 4.32 5.32
C LEU A 502 23.63 4.58 5.75
N ASN A 503 23.85 5.34 6.82
CA ASN A 503 25.15 5.60 7.37
C ASN A 503 25.83 4.29 7.83
N GLU A 504 25.10 3.39 8.52
CA GLU A 504 25.63 2.09 8.94
C GLU A 504 26.02 1.21 7.76
N ALA A 505 25.32 1.29 6.63
CA ALA A 505 25.75 0.58 5.42
C ALA A 505 27.12 1.07 4.92
N VAL A 506 27.36 2.40 4.96
CA VAL A 506 28.66 2.96 4.58
C VAL A 506 29.73 2.67 5.63
N TRP A 507 29.42 2.68 6.94
CA TRP A 507 30.33 2.25 7.98
C TRP A 507 30.78 0.80 7.78
N LEU A 508 29.89 -0.13 7.48
CA LEU A 508 30.20 -1.51 7.17
C LEU A 508 31.16 -1.64 5.97
N LEU A 509 30.98 -0.80 4.94
CA LEU A 509 31.89 -0.75 3.79
C LEU A 509 33.30 -0.28 4.20
N THR A 510 33.39 0.76 5.04
CA THR A 510 34.70 1.24 5.56
C THR A 510 35.39 0.19 6.43
N GLU A 511 34.63 -0.65 7.11
CA GLU A 511 35.11 -1.75 7.95
C GLU A 511 35.40 -3.03 7.14
N GLY A 512 35.31 -2.99 5.82
CA GLY A 512 35.72 -4.07 4.93
C GLY A 512 34.61 -4.99 4.41
N ALA A 513 33.33 -4.74 4.71
CA ALA A 513 32.24 -5.51 4.11
C ALA A 513 32.14 -5.27 2.60
N ALA A 514 31.69 -6.29 1.84
CA ALA A 514 31.46 -6.15 0.41
C ALA A 514 30.08 -5.49 0.13
N VAL A 515 30.04 -4.69 -0.93
CA VAL A 515 28.82 -3.97 -1.37
C VAL A 515 27.65 -4.93 -1.56
N GLU A 516 27.86 -6.05 -2.26
CA GLU A 516 26.80 -7.02 -2.54
C GLU A 516 26.32 -7.75 -1.28
N ASP A 517 27.21 -7.99 -0.32
CA ASP A 517 26.85 -8.72 0.90
C ASP A 517 25.91 -7.90 1.77
N ILE A 518 26.15 -6.58 1.88
CA ILE A 518 25.27 -5.66 2.59
C ILE A 518 23.91 -5.60 1.92
N ASP A 519 23.85 -5.40 0.59
CA ASP A 519 22.59 -5.33 -0.16
C ASP A 519 21.83 -6.67 -0.07
N ARG A 520 22.55 -7.80 -0.15
CA ARG A 520 21.96 -9.14 -0.04
C ARG A 520 21.41 -9.40 1.36
N ALA A 521 22.13 -9.02 2.40
CA ALA A 521 21.67 -9.17 3.79
C ALA A 521 20.35 -8.43 4.04
N MET A 522 20.23 -7.20 3.56
CA MET A 522 19.04 -6.39 3.79
C MET A 522 17.86 -6.78 2.88
N THR A 523 18.11 -7.19 1.65
CA THR A 523 17.05 -7.78 0.81
C THR A 523 16.58 -9.13 1.34
N ALA A 524 17.45 -9.92 1.93
CA ALA A 524 17.10 -11.16 2.65
C ALA A 524 16.31 -10.88 3.95
N PHE A 525 16.50 -9.73 4.59
CA PHE A 525 15.68 -9.28 5.72
C PHE A 525 14.23 -8.92 5.28
N GLY A 526 14.06 -8.50 4.03
CA GLY A 526 12.76 -8.17 3.43
C GLY A 526 12.64 -6.78 2.85
N TYR A 527 13.68 -5.95 2.87
CA TYR A 527 13.67 -4.67 2.16
C TYR A 527 13.61 -4.87 0.65
N PRO A 528 12.86 -4.05 -0.10
CA PRO A 528 12.71 -4.22 -1.56
C PRO A 528 13.99 -3.89 -2.33
N VAL A 529 14.88 -3.09 -1.72
CA VAL A 529 16.16 -2.63 -2.29
C VAL A 529 17.20 -2.63 -1.19
N GLY A 530 18.42 -3.04 -1.51
CA GLY A 530 19.53 -2.98 -0.57
C GLY A 530 19.98 -1.52 -0.33
N PRO A 531 20.56 -1.22 0.84
CA PRO A 531 20.90 0.14 1.27
C PRO A 531 21.94 0.81 0.37
N VAL A 532 22.93 0.07 -0.12
CA VAL A 532 23.97 0.61 -1.00
C VAL A 532 23.41 0.92 -2.38
N THR A 533 22.51 0.06 -2.91
CA THR A 533 21.76 0.36 -4.11
C THR A 533 20.84 1.59 -3.92
N LEU A 534 20.22 1.74 -2.74
CA LEU A 534 19.37 2.89 -2.42
C LEU A 534 20.15 4.20 -2.39
N LEU A 535 21.36 4.21 -1.82
CA LEU A 535 22.25 5.37 -1.86
C LEU A 535 22.57 5.82 -3.29
N ASP A 536 22.85 4.89 -4.20
CA ASP A 536 23.06 5.20 -5.62
C ASP A 536 21.79 5.73 -6.32
N GLU A 537 20.61 5.26 -5.90
CA GLU A 537 19.32 5.73 -6.44
C GLU A 537 18.96 7.16 -5.97
N VAL A 538 19.19 7.45 -4.68
CA VAL A 538 18.99 8.78 -4.08
C VAL A 538 20.00 9.78 -4.63
N GLY A 539 21.23 9.34 -4.79
CA GLY A 539 22.40 10.14 -5.19
C GLY A 539 23.25 10.51 -3.99
N LEU A 540 24.54 10.18 -4.08
CA LEU A 540 25.50 10.35 -2.98
C LEU A 540 25.68 11.81 -2.56
N ASP A 541 25.64 12.75 -3.50
CA ASP A 541 25.69 14.19 -3.20
C ASP A 541 24.46 14.68 -2.45
N VAL A 542 23.27 14.12 -2.73
CA VAL A 542 22.04 14.40 -2.00
C VAL A 542 22.14 13.84 -0.59
N ALA A 543 22.59 12.57 -0.45
CA ALA A 543 22.79 11.94 0.84
C ALA A 543 23.82 12.71 1.71
N ALA A 544 24.93 13.16 1.12
CA ALA A 544 25.95 13.95 1.81
C ALA A 544 25.38 15.30 2.30
N LYS A 545 24.59 16.02 1.49
CA LYS A 545 23.94 17.28 1.89
C LYS A 545 22.97 17.08 3.04
N ILE A 546 22.09 16.09 2.93
CA ILE A 546 21.14 15.74 4.00
C ILE A 546 21.87 15.41 5.29
N GLY A 547 22.91 14.56 5.19
CA GLY A 547 23.69 14.14 6.33
C GLY A 547 24.36 15.32 7.06
N LYS A 548 24.90 16.32 6.35
CA LYS A 548 25.46 17.54 6.95
C LYS A 548 24.40 18.32 7.75
N VAL A 549 23.19 18.46 7.24
CA VAL A 549 22.07 19.08 7.97
C VAL A 549 21.74 18.29 9.23
N LEU A 550 21.66 16.96 9.16
CA LEU A 550 21.33 16.13 10.31
C LEU A 550 22.44 16.11 11.38
N VAL A 551 23.71 16.04 10.98
CA VAL A 551 24.85 16.11 11.91
C VAL A 551 24.86 17.44 12.66
N GLN A 552 24.59 18.55 11.97
CA GLN A 552 24.51 19.89 12.60
C GLN A 552 23.48 19.95 13.74
N HIS A 553 22.37 19.22 13.62
CA HIS A 553 21.29 19.25 14.60
C HIS A 553 21.37 18.13 15.64
N PHE A 554 21.86 16.97 15.27
CA PHE A 554 21.80 15.75 16.09
C PHE A 554 23.18 15.24 16.54
N GLY A 555 24.28 15.89 16.09
CA GLY A 555 25.64 15.55 16.47
C GLY A 555 26.08 14.15 16.05
N ASP A 556 26.92 13.54 16.87
CA ASP A 556 27.65 12.31 16.56
C ASP A 556 26.77 11.10 16.22
N ARG A 557 25.53 11.06 16.73
CA ARG A 557 24.62 9.94 16.39
C ARG A 557 24.26 9.89 14.91
N MET A 558 24.36 11.02 14.21
CA MET A 558 24.12 11.12 12.75
C MET A 558 25.44 11.23 11.97
N ALA A 559 26.57 10.94 12.61
CA ALA A 559 27.89 11.06 11.99
C ALA A 559 27.95 10.35 10.63
N LEU A 560 28.35 11.11 9.62
CA LEU A 560 28.57 10.60 8.27
C LEU A 560 29.91 9.85 8.22
N PRO A 561 29.95 8.66 7.59
CA PRO A 561 31.20 8.04 7.27
C PRO A 561 32.02 8.91 6.30
N PRO A 562 33.33 9.15 6.55
CA PRO A 562 34.18 9.99 5.69
C PRO A 562 34.19 9.56 4.22
N ALA A 563 34.01 8.28 3.96
CA ALA A 563 33.92 7.71 2.63
C ALA A 563 32.84 8.36 1.74
N THR A 564 31.78 8.92 2.32
CA THR A 564 30.71 9.55 1.57
C THR A 564 31.22 10.80 0.82
N ASP A 565 31.97 11.68 1.48
CA ASP A 565 32.56 12.88 0.85
C ASP A 565 33.63 12.48 -0.19
N THR A 566 34.44 11.47 0.09
CA THR A 566 35.44 10.93 -0.87
C THR A 566 34.79 10.43 -2.16
N MET A 567 33.68 9.71 -2.05
CA MET A 567 32.91 9.22 -3.19
C MET A 567 32.36 10.37 -4.04
N VAL A 568 31.81 11.40 -3.40
CA VAL A 568 31.27 12.59 -4.10
C VAL A 568 32.41 13.35 -4.80
N ALA A 569 33.57 13.49 -4.17
CA ALA A 569 34.75 14.13 -4.76
C ALA A 569 35.30 13.38 -6.00
N ASP A 570 35.18 12.03 -6.03
CA ASP A 570 35.50 11.20 -7.22
C ASP A 570 34.43 11.25 -8.31
N GLY A 571 33.41 12.10 -8.18
CA GLY A 571 32.32 12.23 -9.14
C GLY A 571 31.33 11.05 -9.17
N ARG A 572 31.34 10.20 -8.14
CA ARG A 572 30.42 9.08 -7.97
C ARG A 572 29.13 9.58 -7.36
N LEU A 573 28.22 10.00 -8.21
CA LEU A 573 26.93 10.53 -7.77
C LEU A 573 25.80 9.50 -7.87
N GLY A 574 26.13 8.23 -8.07
CA GLY A 574 25.17 7.14 -8.24
C GLY A 574 24.61 7.03 -9.65
N ARG A 575 23.34 6.62 -9.74
CA ARG A 575 22.67 6.36 -11.04
C ARG A 575 22.70 7.56 -12.00
N LYS A 576 22.60 8.78 -11.51
CA LYS A 576 22.56 9.99 -12.36
C LYS A 576 23.87 10.25 -13.10
N SER A 577 25.01 9.91 -12.50
CA SER A 577 26.34 9.97 -13.14
C SER A 577 26.74 8.64 -13.80
N LYS A 578 25.85 7.61 -13.75
CA LYS A 578 26.09 6.24 -14.19
C LYS A 578 27.19 5.52 -13.38
N LYS A 579 27.74 6.12 -12.36
CA LYS A 579 28.83 5.63 -11.52
C LYS A 579 28.54 6.00 -10.05
N GLY A 580 28.45 5.01 -9.19
CA GLY A 580 28.30 5.11 -7.74
C GLY A 580 29.08 3.99 -7.08
N PHE A 581 28.46 3.25 -6.16
CA PHE A 581 28.96 1.95 -5.71
C PHE A 581 28.84 0.89 -6.81
N TYR A 582 27.84 1.09 -7.69
CA TYR A 582 27.59 0.26 -8.85
C TYR A 582 27.80 1.06 -10.15
N THR A 583 28.10 0.33 -11.22
CA THR A 583 28.02 0.88 -12.56
C THR A 583 26.61 0.70 -13.14
N TYR A 584 26.17 1.65 -13.97
CA TYR A 584 24.83 1.66 -14.57
C TYR A 584 24.90 1.78 -16.09
N ASP A 585 24.01 1.04 -16.79
CA ASP A 585 23.77 1.18 -18.21
C ASP A 585 22.31 1.58 -18.41
N GLY A 586 22.10 2.84 -18.67
CA GLY A 586 20.77 3.42 -18.67
C GLY A 586 20.07 3.22 -17.32
N ARG A 587 18.97 2.43 -17.30
CA ARG A 587 18.22 2.13 -16.07
C ARG A 587 18.63 0.83 -15.37
N LYS A 588 19.60 0.08 -15.92
CA LYS A 588 20.00 -1.21 -15.36
C LYS A 588 21.27 -1.07 -14.54
N LYS A 589 21.21 -1.56 -13.29
CA LYS A 589 22.38 -1.84 -12.46
C LYS A 589 23.19 -2.97 -13.10
N LYS A 590 24.48 -2.78 -13.29
CA LYS A 590 25.34 -3.79 -13.93
C LYS A 590 26.09 -4.65 -12.92
N ARG A 591 27.05 -4.04 -12.26
CA ARG A 591 27.97 -4.72 -11.32
C ARG A 591 28.49 -3.73 -10.32
N VAL A 592 29.08 -4.21 -9.24
CA VAL A 592 29.88 -3.38 -8.34
C VAL A 592 31.03 -2.77 -9.15
N ASP A 593 31.29 -1.51 -8.90
CA ASP A 593 32.50 -0.87 -9.38
C ASP A 593 33.64 -1.11 -8.40
N GLU A 594 34.46 -2.12 -8.66
CA GLU A 594 35.57 -2.53 -7.77
C GLU A 594 36.49 -1.37 -7.40
N THR A 595 36.57 -0.35 -8.24
CA THR A 595 37.39 0.83 -7.95
C THR A 595 36.88 1.66 -6.77
N VAL A 596 35.63 1.41 -6.32
CA VAL A 596 35.08 2.06 -5.11
C VAL A 596 35.89 1.72 -3.87
N TYR A 597 36.43 0.50 -3.83
CA TYR A 597 37.12 0.03 -2.65
C TYR A 597 38.49 0.75 -2.42
N SER A 598 39.12 1.26 -3.46
CA SER A 598 40.34 2.08 -3.31
C SER A 598 40.08 3.46 -2.67
N LEU A 599 38.83 3.90 -2.64
CA LEU A 599 38.41 5.16 -2.02
C LEU A 599 38.04 5.02 -0.53
N LEU A 600 37.98 3.78 -0.02
CA LEU A 600 37.64 3.49 1.38
C LEU A 600 38.89 3.35 2.21
N PRO A 601 38.89 3.74 3.51
CA PRO A 601 39.95 3.38 4.44
C PRO A 601 40.13 1.84 4.45
N ASP A 602 41.37 1.35 4.40
CA ASP A 602 41.70 -0.09 4.29
C ASP A 602 40.98 -0.82 3.12
N GLY A 603 40.60 -0.10 2.11
CA GLY A 603 39.59 -0.44 1.12
C GLY A 603 39.84 -1.68 0.28
N THR A 604 41.07 -2.15 0.14
CA THR A 604 41.39 -3.35 -0.66
C THR A 604 41.20 -4.64 0.12
N LYS A 605 41.12 -4.59 1.45
CA LYS A 605 40.92 -5.78 2.30
C LYS A 605 39.43 -5.99 2.55
N ARG A 606 38.82 -6.96 1.85
CA ARG A 606 37.43 -7.37 2.11
C ARG A 606 37.40 -8.48 3.16
N ARG A 607 36.43 -8.36 4.08
CA ARG A 607 36.13 -9.40 5.08
C ARG A 607 34.72 -9.89 4.96
N SER A 608 34.47 -11.14 5.24
CA SER A 608 33.11 -11.67 5.38
C SER A 608 32.51 -11.14 6.68
N VAL A 609 31.33 -10.57 6.59
CA VAL A 609 30.50 -10.15 7.74
C VAL A 609 29.25 -11.03 7.79
N ALA A 610 28.94 -11.56 8.96
CA ALA A 610 27.75 -12.41 9.10
C ALA A 610 26.49 -11.63 8.72
N THR A 611 25.63 -12.26 7.95
CA THR A 611 24.36 -11.66 7.50
C THR A 611 23.56 -11.07 8.67
N ARG A 612 23.54 -11.76 9.82
CA ARG A 612 22.84 -11.31 11.02
C ARG A 612 23.43 -10.02 11.58
N ASP A 613 24.75 -9.88 11.62
CA ASP A 613 25.41 -8.67 12.13
C ASP A 613 25.10 -7.45 11.25
N VAL A 614 25.09 -7.63 9.91
CA VAL A 614 24.67 -6.58 8.99
C VAL A 614 23.23 -6.18 9.26
N GLN A 615 22.33 -7.16 9.37
CA GLN A 615 20.90 -6.92 9.63
C GLN A 615 20.68 -6.20 10.96
N ASP A 616 21.27 -6.69 12.04
CA ASP A 616 21.11 -6.11 13.37
C ASP A 616 21.61 -4.67 13.41
N ARG A 617 22.78 -4.36 12.85
CA ARG A 617 23.31 -2.99 12.81
C ARG A 617 22.35 -2.03 12.09
N LEU A 618 21.97 -2.34 10.88
CA LEU A 618 21.13 -1.44 10.07
C LEU A 618 19.72 -1.31 10.64
N VAL A 619 19.13 -2.43 11.04
CA VAL A 619 17.74 -2.44 11.53
C VAL A 619 17.65 -1.71 12.88
N PHE A 620 18.56 -1.97 13.82
CA PHE A 620 18.51 -1.31 15.14
C PHE A 620 18.86 0.17 15.07
N ALA A 621 19.73 0.60 14.14
CA ALA A 621 19.96 2.02 13.88
C ALA A 621 18.66 2.71 13.40
N PHE A 622 17.92 2.08 12.50
CA PHE A 622 16.61 2.56 12.03
C PHE A 622 15.57 2.57 13.14
N LEU A 623 15.41 1.46 13.88
CA LEU A 623 14.40 1.32 14.93
C LEU A 623 14.58 2.35 16.05
N ASN A 624 15.83 2.51 16.50
CA ASN A 624 16.14 3.48 17.57
C ASN A 624 15.81 4.92 17.14
N GLU A 625 16.15 5.31 15.91
CA GLU A 625 15.84 6.66 15.43
C GLU A 625 14.33 6.84 15.19
N ALA A 626 13.59 5.80 14.81
CA ALA A 626 12.13 5.86 14.76
C ALA A 626 11.51 6.14 16.14
N VAL A 627 12.03 5.49 17.19
CA VAL A 627 11.63 5.76 18.58
C VAL A 627 11.99 7.18 19.01
N LEU A 628 13.19 7.66 18.67
CA LEU A 628 13.61 9.04 18.93
C LEU A 628 12.71 10.06 18.23
N CYS A 629 12.25 9.79 17.01
CA CYS A 629 11.26 10.64 16.34
C CYS A 629 9.92 10.71 17.09
N LEU A 630 9.50 9.61 17.71
CA LEU A 630 8.30 9.59 18.56
C LEU A 630 8.55 10.33 19.88
N GLN A 631 9.67 10.06 20.53
CA GLN A 631 10.10 10.72 21.79
C GLN A 631 10.19 12.23 21.63
N ASP A 632 10.76 12.72 20.54
CA ASP A 632 10.92 14.15 20.25
C ASP A 632 9.62 14.79 19.72
N GLY A 633 8.55 14.00 19.59
CA GLY A 633 7.23 14.47 19.16
C GLY A 633 7.14 14.82 17.67
N VAL A 634 8.13 14.44 16.85
CA VAL A 634 8.03 14.54 15.38
C VAL A 634 6.92 13.63 14.87
N LEU A 635 6.88 12.38 15.33
CA LEU A 635 5.75 11.48 15.13
C LEU A 635 4.65 11.75 16.15
N ARG A 636 3.40 11.73 15.72
CA ARG A 636 2.21 11.87 16.56
C ARG A 636 1.81 10.55 17.23
N SER A 637 2.14 9.45 16.61
CA SER A 637 1.80 8.11 17.11
C SER A 637 2.71 7.03 16.50
N PRO A 638 2.84 5.87 17.18
CA PRO A 638 3.51 4.69 16.62
C PRO A 638 2.89 4.24 15.29
N ARG A 639 1.56 4.31 15.15
CA ARG A 639 0.81 4.00 13.93
C ARG A 639 1.32 4.79 12.73
N ASP A 640 1.49 6.12 12.88
CA ASP A 640 1.94 7.00 11.80
C ASP A 640 3.39 6.64 11.41
N GLY A 641 4.20 6.24 12.39
CA GLY A 641 5.55 5.74 12.17
C GLY A 641 5.58 4.41 11.39
N ASP A 642 4.74 3.45 11.74
CA ASP A 642 4.65 2.19 11.02
C ASP A 642 4.21 2.40 9.56
N VAL A 643 3.17 3.21 9.34
CA VAL A 643 2.70 3.56 7.99
C VAL A 643 3.78 4.29 7.20
N GLY A 644 4.44 5.28 7.79
CA GLY A 644 5.52 6.04 7.16
C GLY A 644 6.69 5.17 6.73
N ALA A 645 7.15 4.28 7.62
CA ALA A 645 8.24 3.36 7.33
C ALA A 645 7.90 2.35 6.22
N ILE A 646 6.73 1.74 6.28
CA ILE A 646 6.31 0.72 5.30
C ILE A 646 6.13 1.36 3.91
N PHE A 647 5.33 2.42 3.82
CA PHE A 647 4.92 2.98 2.53
C PHE A 647 5.89 4.02 1.95
N GLY A 648 6.76 4.60 2.79
CA GLY A 648 7.78 5.58 2.38
C GLY A 648 9.17 4.99 2.21
N LEU A 649 9.57 4.11 3.12
CA LEU A 649 10.96 3.65 3.24
C LEU A 649 11.14 2.17 2.87
N GLY A 650 10.03 1.45 2.63
CA GLY A 650 10.08 0.04 2.26
C GLY A 650 10.40 -0.90 3.44
N PHE A 651 10.14 -0.48 4.69
CA PHE A 651 10.21 -1.38 5.83
C PHE A 651 9.29 -2.59 5.59
N PRO A 652 9.73 -3.82 5.91
CA PRO A 652 8.97 -5.01 5.53
C PRO A 652 7.56 -5.07 6.13
N PRO A 653 6.48 -5.06 5.30
CA PRO A 653 5.10 -5.05 5.80
C PRO A 653 4.72 -6.27 6.65
N PHE A 654 5.34 -7.43 6.40
CA PHE A 654 5.12 -8.66 7.18
C PHE A 654 5.65 -8.58 8.61
N LEU A 655 6.39 -7.50 8.96
CA LEU A 655 6.83 -7.18 10.31
C LEU A 655 5.86 -6.21 11.02
N GLY A 656 4.94 -5.57 10.28
CA GLY A 656 3.94 -4.65 10.81
C GLY A 656 4.37 -3.19 10.93
N GLY A 657 5.63 -2.90 10.65
CA GLY A 657 6.29 -1.61 10.87
C GLY A 657 7.29 -1.64 12.02
N PRO A 658 8.07 -0.56 12.21
CA PRO A 658 9.14 -0.52 13.23
C PRO A 658 8.61 -0.67 14.67
N PHE A 659 7.51 -0.04 15.01
CA PHE A 659 6.95 -0.07 16.37
C PHE A 659 6.27 -1.42 16.67
N ARG A 660 5.50 -1.97 15.72
CA ARG A 660 4.97 -3.33 15.83
C ARG A 660 6.06 -4.38 15.90
N TYR A 661 7.16 -4.17 15.18
CA TYR A 661 8.31 -5.08 15.24
C TYR A 661 8.99 -5.04 16.61
N LEU A 662 9.15 -3.83 17.20
CA LEU A 662 9.64 -3.65 18.58
C LEU A 662 8.71 -4.29 19.61
N ASP A 663 7.39 -4.10 19.50
CA ASP A 663 6.41 -4.72 20.40
C ASP A 663 6.53 -6.26 20.39
N ARG A 664 6.65 -6.84 19.20
CA ARG A 664 6.82 -8.29 19.04
C ARG A 664 8.14 -8.80 19.63
N MET A 665 9.19 -8.00 19.57
CA MET A 665 10.51 -8.35 20.12
C MET A 665 10.53 -8.18 21.65
N GLY A 666 9.79 -7.21 22.14
CA GLY A 666 9.85 -6.73 23.53
C GLY A 666 10.88 -5.64 23.73
N ALA A 667 10.52 -4.56 24.42
CA ALA A 667 11.37 -3.39 24.65
C ALA A 667 12.70 -3.76 25.34
N GLY A 668 12.67 -4.68 26.32
CA GLY A 668 13.86 -5.15 27.02
C GLY A 668 14.87 -5.84 26.11
N ALA A 669 14.41 -6.69 25.19
CA ALA A 669 15.29 -7.34 24.21
C ALA A 669 15.87 -6.34 23.22
N ALA A 670 15.09 -5.34 22.82
CA ALA A 670 15.57 -4.28 21.94
C ALA A 670 16.63 -3.39 22.59
N VAL A 671 16.44 -2.99 23.85
CA VAL A 671 17.44 -2.26 24.66
C VAL A 671 18.73 -3.09 24.78
N GLY A 672 18.62 -4.37 25.14
CA GLY A 672 19.79 -5.26 25.26
C GLY A 672 20.60 -5.37 23.97
N GLN A 673 19.95 -5.44 22.81
CA GLN A 673 20.65 -5.47 21.52
C GLN A 673 21.30 -4.13 21.17
N LEU A 674 20.63 -3.00 21.45
CA LEU A 674 21.21 -1.67 21.25
C LEU A 674 22.44 -1.45 22.14
N GLU A 675 22.40 -1.85 23.42
CA GLU A 675 23.55 -1.75 24.34
C GLU A 675 24.72 -2.62 23.87
N LYS A 676 24.47 -3.83 23.37
CA LYS A 676 25.48 -4.66 22.75
C LYS A 676 26.13 -3.96 21.55
N LEU A 677 25.33 -3.38 20.66
CA LEU A 677 25.83 -2.63 19.51
C LEU A 677 26.56 -1.36 19.94
N ARG A 678 26.10 -0.68 21.00
CA ARG A 678 26.77 0.48 21.59
C ARG A 678 28.16 0.15 22.11
N GLY A 679 28.30 -0.98 22.79
CA GLY A 679 29.60 -1.45 23.30
C GLY A 679 30.62 -1.70 22.19
N ILE A 680 30.18 -2.09 21.00
CA ILE A 680 31.05 -2.40 19.86
C ILE A 680 31.24 -1.19 18.93
N HIS A 681 30.21 -0.43 18.66
CA HIS A 681 30.18 0.59 17.61
C HIS A 681 30.01 2.02 18.13
N GLY A 682 29.94 2.22 19.45
CA GLY A 682 29.93 3.53 20.10
C GLY A 682 28.56 4.17 20.28
N ALA A 683 28.57 5.44 20.67
CA ALA A 683 27.41 6.19 21.17
C ALA A 683 26.23 6.31 20.19
N ARG A 684 26.43 6.12 18.90
CA ARG A 684 25.36 6.18 17.89
C ARG A 684 24.27 5.09 18.04
N PHE A 685 24.56 4.04 18.83
CA PHE A 685 23.61 3.00 19.20
C PHE A 685 23.03 3.18 20.62
N ARG A 686 23.24 4.34 21.27
CA ARG A 686 22.62 4.60 22.57
C ARG A 686 21.11 4.43 22.46
N PRO A 687 20.47 3.59 23.30
CA PRO A 687 19.03 3.43 23.29
C PRO A 687 18.30 4.76 23.52
N ALA A 688 17.14 4.93 22.91
CA ALA A 688 16.25 6.03 23.22
C ALA A 688 15.71 5.91 24.65
N ALA A 689 15.69 7.01 25.43
CA ALA A 689 15.21 6.99 26.80
C ALA A 689 13.78 6.43 26.91
N MET A 690 12.91 6.81 25.97
CA MET A 690 11.54 6.24 25.89
C MET A 690 11.55 4.71 25.80
N LEU A 691 12.50 4.11 25.05
CA LEU A 691 12.58 2.66 24.91
C LEU A 691 13.10 2.00 26.18
N GLU A 692 14.05 2.65 26.90
CA GLU A 692 14.52 2.19 28.21
C GLU A 692 13.42 2.23 29.27
N ASP A 693 12.61 3.31 29.29
CA ASP A 693 11.45 3.44 30.17
C ASP A 693 10.42 2.34 29.90
N MET A 694 10.10 2.10 28.63
CA MET A 694 9.18 1.03 28.24
C MET A 694 9.69 -0.35 28.62
N ALA A 695 11.01 -0.57 28.53
CA ALA A 695 11.62 -1.84 28.95
C ALA A 695 11.49 -2.08 30.47
N ARG A 696 11.66 -1.02 31.28
CA ARG A 696 11.51 -1.07 32.75
C ARG A 696 10.07 -1.29 33.18
N GLU A 697 9.12 -0.69 32.45
CA GLU A 697 7.68 -0.70 32.81
C GLU A 697 6.91 -1.84 32.12
N GLY A 698 7.54 -2.60 31.25
CA GLY A 698 6.89 -3.68 30.48
C GLY A 698 5.82 -3.18 29.50
N ARG A 699 5.96 -1.93 29.01
CA ARG A 699 5.01 -1.31 28.07
C ARG A 699 5.31 -1.66 26.62
N SER A 700 4.28 -1.60 25.79
CA SER A 700 4.34 -1.68 24.34
C SER A 700 3.92 -0.36 23.67
N PHE A 701 4.31 -0.15 22.41
CA PHE A 701 3.95 1.04 21.63
C PHE A 701 2.48 1.02 21.19
N HIS A 702 1.97 -0.16 20.89
CA HIS A 702 0.57 -0.36 20.56
C HIS A 702 -0.14 -1.07 21.72
N ALA A 703 -1.41 -0.73 21.94
CA ALA A 703 -2.25 -1.51 22.84
C ALA A 703 -2.33 -2.96 22.38
N ALA A 704 -2.37 -3.86 23.35
CA ALA A 704 -2.43 -5.31 23.11
C ALA A 704 -3.68 -5.73 22.32
#